data_4d5f8409e1af3af3c32b6e13d2103ac4
#
_entry.id   4d5f8409e1af3af3c32b6e13d2103ac4
#
_cell.length_a   1.000
_cell.length_b   1.000
_cell.length_c   1.000
_cell.angle_alpha   90.00
_cell.angle_beta   90.00
_cell.angle_gamma   90.00
#
_symmetry.space_group_name_H-M   'P 1'
#
loop_
_entity.id
_entity.type
_entity.pdbx_description
1 polymer ?
#
loop_
_entity_poly.entity_id
_entity_poly.type
_entity_poly.pdbx_seq_one_letter_code
_entity_poly.pdbx_strand_id
1 'polypeptide(L)'
;MLSYLEYTLNRSIKDGRKPITLNEILSHVAKKSKKFTMNPNNYTIHYVDENEYHSELFKYIEPEFNLVCEKNDNTRYIIFSAPGATGKSALAKHLSYSLNGVYWNLPDNKIAEYSFQGAISEAVGYLALSEFMHSLQTEESLLIIDAFDEAEASSGRNNIEFFLRDLDSVVKDCKNPCAILMARTESAVFIKQYFEKHDIDYAHYEVGYFKEENSKLYIKNKLECKNVQVTPVIEKCMNEQFKEIHTIFNDKEVKAFLGYAPVLDALAQTYIENQNTIALLKDTSSGENNCKVMVSIFKSLLERERGKFIKALKVKLIDEEVTINYDNVYKEDEQLKRIIGNLLFNEHDFFYSLEDVIPAEYIDDYVKVVDIQSPQHPFINKRSDSSDYDFTGPAFRDYAIAFSLADDDMHDFVKDLLLTECNYYPSQMLIEFYEVFSNGKISGKDISLMYDSFRAHAHVGENVTLRVSGDSDECYVEFILNNKQNVVYSLSFEVIDLENGIHFSQANNCYIDVDGDVYIDNYKGEARISNSEIICNTLLWNSDRVLIESFSPGICSIIANEFKSITTSTRFDLNFDKAANVRLFANNINSYYKLLAYKMKPVDENCENEFIFFTTVVRRIFSCLRSHSKDTPARKMDFIDNKIIGKIKSKEMILTFLLNAGILYTDRQDWLYKLNTNKLGESSIRWNNVTNGELESLTKLYNSFVAITKIKV
;
A
#
# COMPACT_ATOMS: atom_id res chain seq x y z
N MET A 1 21.25 -1.61 4.54
CA MET A 1 19.85 -2.00 4.26
C MET A 1 19.45 -1.93 2.78
N LEU A 2 19.89 -0.95 1.98
CA LEU A 2 19.86 -1.06 0.49
C LEU A 2 20.51 -2.37 0.02
N SER A 3 21.60 -2.80 0.66
CA SER A 3 22.21 -4.10 0.41
C SER A 3 21.33 -5.30 0.77
N TYR A 4 20.36 -5.17 1.68
CA TYR A 4 19.48 -6.26 2.09
C TYR A 4 18.26 -6.38 1.17
N LEU A 5 17.68 -5.27 0.73
CA LEU A 5 16.65 -5.25 -0.34
C LEU A 5 17.26 -5.72 -1.67
N GLU A 6 18.46 -5.27 -2.02
CA GLU A 6 19.23 -5.79 -3.16
C GLU A 6 19.63 -7.26 -2.96
N TYR A 7 19.93 -7.69 -1.74
CA TYR A 7 20.27 -9.08 -1.43
C TYR A 7 19.05 -10.00 -1.55
N THR A 8 17.89 -9.60 -1.03
CA THR A 8 16.64 -10.36 -1.17
C THR A 8 16.11 -10.33 -2.61
N LEU A 9 16.19 -9.19 -3.29
CA LEU A 9 15.86 -9.03 -4.70
C LEU A 9 16.84 -9.77 -5.64
N ASN A 10 18.15 -9.72 -5.35
CA ASN A 10 19.17 -10.40 -6.14
C ASN A 10 19.22 -11.90 -5.86
N ARG A 11 18.77 -12.39 -4.70
CA ARG A 11 18.70 -13.83 -4.42
C ARG A 11 17.59 -14.51 -5.23
N SER A 12 16.43 -13.87 -5.38
CA SER A 12 15.35 -14.38 -6.27
C SER A 12 15.74 -14.38 -7.77
N ILE A 13 16.73 -13.57 -8.16
CA ILE A 13 17.26 -13.50 -9.52
C ILE A 13 18.48 -14.42 -9.70
N LYS A 14 19.25 -14.70 -8.65
CA LYS A 14 20.44 -15.57 -8.67
C LYS A 14 20.15 -17.06 -8.43
N ASP A 15 19.05 -17.37 -7.76
CA ASP A 15 18.59 -18.76 -7.61
C ASP A 15 17.97 -19.18 -8.94
N GLY A 16 18.68 -19.62 -9.90
CA GLY A 16 18.26 -20.07 -11.23
C GLY A 16 17.00 -20.97 -11.26
N ARG A 17 15.91 -20.52 -10.64
CA ARG A 17 14.61 -21.18 -10.57
C ARG A 17 14.05 -21.23 -11.97
N LYS A 18 13.93 -22.42 -12.50
CA LYS A 18 13.47 -22.67 -13.87
C LYS A 18 11.94 -22.68 -13.86
N PRO A 19 11.27 -21.79 -14.64
CA PRO A 19 9.82 -21.88 -14.80
C PRO A 19 9.47 -23.23 -15.45
N ILE A 20 8.37 -23.83 -14.98
CA ILE A 20 7.87 -25.11 -15.44
C ILE A 20 6.34 -25.05 -15.56
N THR A 21 5.75 -25.80 -16.46
CA THR A 21 4.30 -25.87 -16.63
C THR A 21 3.69 -27.01 -15.80
N LEU A 22 2.42 -26.88 -15.43
CA LEU A 22 1.70 -27.95 -14.73
C LEU A 22 1.71 -29.25 -15.53
N ASN A 23 1.56 -29.17 -16.84
CA ASN A 23 1.62 -30.36 -17.74
C ASN A 23 2.96 -31.06 -17.68
N GLU A 24 4.08 -30.34 -17.61
CA GLU A 24 5.41 -30.95 -17.43
C GLU A 24 5.51 -31.63 -16.07
N ILE A 25 5.03 -30.99 -14.97
CA ILE A 25 5.00 -31.59 -13.64
C ILE A 25 4.15 -32.87 -13.64
N LEU A 26 2.96 -32.85 -14.23
CA LEU A 26 2.04 -33.99 -14.28
C LEU A 26 2.52 -35.10 -15.18
N SER A 27 3.38 -34.84 -16.16
CA SER A 27 4.01 -35.88 -16.97
C SER A 27 4.84 -36.86 -16.12
N HIS A 28 5.25 -36.43 -14.93
CA HIS A 28 6.01 -37.25 -13.98
C HIS A 28 5.11 -38.08 -13.04
N VAL A 29 3.82 -37.81 -13.02
CA VAL A 29 2.85 -38.56 -12.19
C VAL A 29 2.17 -39.60 -13.11
N ALA A 30 2.35 -40.85 -12.83
CA ALA A 30 1.65 -41.90 -13.57
C ALA A 30 0.13 -41.71 -13.49
N LYS A 31 -0.57 -41.93 -14.61
CA LYS A 31 -2.03 -41.89 -14.62
C LYS A 31 -2.57 -42.93 -13.63
N LYS A 32 -3.23 -42.46 -12.60
CA LYS A 32 -3.85 -43.30 -11.58
C LYS A 32 -5.24 -43.71 -12.06
N SER A 33 -5.59 -44.93 -11.88
CA SER A 33 -6.84 -45.46 -12.44
C SER A 33 -7.74 -46.10 -11.41
N LYS A 34 -7.17 -46.57 -10.29
CA LYS A 34 -7.96 -47.29 -9.29
C LYS A 34 -8.69 -46.35 -8.35
N LYS A 35 -10.02 -46.42 -8.37
CA LYS A 35 -10.88 -45.70 -7.41
C LYS A 35 -11.46 -46.69 -6.42
N PHE A 36 -11.53 -46.25 -5.17
CA PHE A 36 -12.19 -47.00 -4.07
C PHE A 36 -13.53 -46.37 -3.74
N THR A 37 -14.43 -47.16 -3.26
CA THR A 37 -15.67 -46.62 -2.70
C THR A 37 -15.34 -45.92 -1.36
N MET A 38 -15.58 -44.62 -1.30
CA MET A 38 -15.36 -43.83 -0.10
C MET A 38 -16.63 -43.83 0.79
N ASN A 39 -16.42 -43.69 2.08
CA ASN A 39 -17.50 -43.47 3.03
C ASN A 39 -18.18 -42.11 2.72
N PRO A 40 -19.47 -42.08 2.36
CA PRO A 40 -20.15 -40.85 1.94
C PRO A 40 -20.27 -39.80 3.07
N ASN A 41 -20.04 -40.21 4.33
CA ASN A 41 -20.04 -39.31 5.47
C ASN A 41 -18.64 -38.76 5.82
N ASN A 42 -17.60 -39.18 5.10
CA ASN A 42 -16.24 -38.64 5.29
C ASN A 42 -16.00 -37.53 4.28
N TYR A 43 -15.99 -36.30 4.75
CA TYR A 43 -15.74 -35.08 3.91
C TYR A 43 -14.27 -34.67 3.89
N THR A 44 -13.43 -35.28 4.74
CA THR A 44 -12.02 -34.91 4.88
C THR A 44 -11.12 -35.68 3.92
N ILE A 45 -11.50 -36.93 3.59
CA ILE A 45 -10.76 -37.81 2.67
C ILE A 45 -11.76 -38.36 1.63
N HIS A 46 -11.67 -37.89 0.41
CA HIS A 46 -12.59 -38.24 -0.67
C HIS A 46 -12.00 -38.00 -2.06
N TYR A 47 -12.69 -38.40 -3.10
CA TYR A 47 -12.41 -37.98 -4.47
C TYR A 47 -13.21 -36.72 -4.79
N VAL A 48 -12.56 -35.68 -5.27
CA VAL A 48 -13.27 -34.49 -5.77
C VAL A 48 -14.10 -34.90 -6.97
N ASP A 49 -15.40 -34.79 -6.88
CA ASP A 49 -16.34 -35.11 -7.96
C ASP A 49 -16.58 -33.89 -8.88
N GLU A 50 -17.34 -34.10 -9.95
CA GLU A 50 -17.64 -33.07 -10.94
C GLU A 50 -18.45 -31.90 -10.32
N ASN A 51 -19.38 -32.21 -9.41
CA ASN A 51 -20.21 -31.18 -8.78
C ASN A 51 -19.39 -30.29 -7.86
N GLU A 52 -18.56 -30.89 -6.99
CA GLU A 52 -17.65 -30.14 -6.12
C GLU A 52 -16.68 -29.30 -6.95
N TYR A 53 -16.05 -29.91 -7.97
CA TYR A 53 -15.11 -29.23 -8.84
C TYR A 53 -15.73 -28.00 -9.51
N HIS A 54 -16.90 -28.14 -10.13
CA HIS A 54 -17.55 -27.03 -10.82
C HIS A 54 -18.15 -26.00 -9.87
N SER A 55 -18.62 -26.39 -8.69
CA SER A 55 -19.16 -25.43 -7.70
C SER A 55 -18.07 -24.56 -7.07
N GLU A 56 -16.88 -25.09 -6.87
CA GLU A 56 -15.78 -24.38 -6.20
C GLU A 56 -14.79 -23.71 -7.17
N LEU A 57 -14.44 -24.41 -8.25
CA LEU A 57 -13.39 -23.95 -9.16
C LEU A 57 -13.95 -23.43 -10.49
N PHE A 58 -15.16 -23.82 -10.87
CA PHE A 58 -15.79 -23.59 -12.17
C PHE A 58 -14.86 -23.98 -13.34
N LYS A 59 -13.72 -23.33 -13.47
CA LYS A 59 -12.62 -23.66 -14.35
C LYS A 59 -11.30 -23.31 -13.67
N TYR A 60 -10.41 -24.29 -13.51
CA TYR A 60 -9.11 -24.03 -12.91
C TYR A 60 -8.24 -23.14 -13.80
N ILE A 61 -7.64 -22.11 -13.22
CA ILE A 61 -6.70 -21.20 -13.85
C ILE A 61 -5.32 -21.45 -13.25
N GLU A 62 -4.33 -21.71 -14.11
CA GLU A 62 -2.98 -22.04 -13.66
C GLU A 62 -2.20 -20.79 -13.19
N PRO A 63 -1.62 -20.81 -11.99
CA PRO A 63 -0.58 -19.86 -11.58
C PRO A 63 0.76 -20.19 -12.28
N GLU A 64 1.79 -19.40 -12.02
CA GLU A 64 3.15 -19.77 -12.40
C GLU A 64 3.70 -20.86 -11.47
N PHE A 65 4.51 -21.76 -12.03
CA PHE A 65 5.26 -22.76 -11.27
C PHE A 65 6.76 -22.59 -11.48
N ASN A 66 7.53 -22.77 -10.41
CA ASN A 66 8.99 -22.77 -10.45
C ASN A 66 9.54 -24.10 -9.93
N LEU A 67 10.49 -24.66 -10.63
CA LEU A 67 11.21 -25.84 -10.20
C LEU A 67 12.22 -25.47 -9.11
N VAL A 68 12.14 -26.14 -7.96
CA VAL A 68 13.06 -26.00 -6.82
C VAL A 68 13.98 -27.21 -6.69
N CYS A 69 13.41 -28.42 -6.82
CA CYS A 69 14.16 -29.67 -6.78
C CYS A 69 13.61 -30.61 -7.85
N GLU A 70 14.51 -31.10 -8.73
CA GLU A 70 14.12 -31.98 -9.82
C GLU A 70 13.77 -33.39 -9.32
N LYS A 71 12.90 -34.07 -10.06
CA LYS A 71 12.59 -35.47 -9.89
C LYS A 71 13.80 -36.32 -10.26
N ASN A 72 14.04 -37.39 -9.47
CA ASN A 72 14.93 -38.50 -9.83
C ASN A 72 14.15 -39.81 -10.02
N ASP A 73 14.85 -40.91 -10.31
CA ASP A 73 14.22 -42.20 -10.62
C ASP A 73 13.54 -42.89 -9.44
N ASN A 74 13.71 -42.36 -8.20
CA ASN A 74 13.15 -42.92 -6.98
C ASN A 74 12.22 -41.91 -6.27
N THR A 75 11.77 -40.83 -6.95
CA THR A 75 10.94 -39.78 -6.38
C THR A 75 9.55 -40.30 -6.04
N ARG A 76 9.24 -40.37 -4.75
CA ARG A 76 7.96 -40.85 -4.17
C ARG A 76 6.98 -39.75 -3.86
N TYR A 77 7.49 -38.55 -3.64
CA TYR A 77 6.72 -37.38 -3.21
C TYR A 77 6.88 -36.22 -4.15
N ILE A 78 5.80 -35.48 -4.32
CA ILE A 78 5.83 -34.13 -4.88
C ILE A 78 5.44 -33.16 -3.79
N ILE A 79 6.24 -32.14 -3.56
CA ILE A 79 5.92 -31.03 -2.66
C ILE A 79 5.56 -29.82 -3.51
N PHE A 80 4.37 -29.26 -3.31
CA PHE A 80 4.02 -27.93 -3.77
C PHE A 80 4.08 -26.97 -2.59
N SER A 81 4.96 -25.99 -2.67
CA SER A 81 5.05 -24.94 -1.68
C SER A 81 4.56 -23.60 -2.23
N ALA A 82 3.99 -22.79 -1.36
CA ALA A 82 3.58 -21.43 -1.73
C ALA A 82 3.33 -20.58 -0.49
N PRO A 83 3.35 -19.25 -0.61
CA PRO A 83 2.83 -18.35 0.39
C PRO A 83 1.36 -18.64 0.73
N GLY A 84 0.88 -18.05 1.81
CA GLY A 84 -0.53 -18.17 2.17
C GLY A 84 -1.47 -17.69 1.07
N ALA A 85 -2.63 -18.32 0.95
CA ALA A 85 -3.74 -17.93 0.06
C ALA A 85 -3.39 -17.80 -1.46
N THR A 86 -2.36 -18.49 -1.95
CA THR A 86 -1.98 -18.51 -3.39
C THR A 86 -2.73 -19.54 -4.22
N GLY A 87 -3.75 -20.20 -3.66
CA GLY A 87 -4.57 -21.18 -4.40
C GLY A 87 -4.10 -22.62 -4.29
N LYS A 88 -3.29 -22.99 -3.27
CA LYS A 88 -2.84 -24.39 -3.02
C LYS A 88 -3.99 -25.38 -2.98
N SER A 89 -5.04 -25.08 -2.20
CA SER A 89 -6.21 -25.96 -2.10
C SER A 89 -6.98 -26.10 -3.41
N ALA A 90 -7.05 -25.02 -4.20
CA ALA A 90 -7.62 -25.08 -5.55
C ALA A 90 -6.80 -25.99 -6.46
N LEU A 91 -5.47 -25.93 -6.40
CA LEU A 91 -4.57 -26.83 -7.11
C LEU A 91 -4.76 -28.27 -6.64
N ALA A 92 -4.83 -28.51 -5.31
CA ALA A 92 -5.04 -29.86 -4.76
C ALA A 92 -6.34 -30.49 -5.25
N LYS A 93 -7.44 -29.75 -5.24
CA LYS A 93 -8.73 -30.21 -5.77
C LYS A 93 -8.70 -30.42 -7.27
N HIS A 94 -8.05 -29.53 -8.02
CA HIS A 94 -7.85 -29.72 -9.47
C HIS A 94 -7.06 -30.99 -9.77
N LEU A 95 -5.99 -31.26 -9.04
CA LEU A 95 -5.19 -32.48 -9.20
C LEU A 95 -5.98 -33.74 -8.80
N SER A 96 -6.75 -33.67 -7.73
CA SER A 96 -7.65 -34.79 -7.34
C SER A 96 -8.63 -35.14 -8.45
N TYR A 97 -9.31 -34.14 -9.00
CA TYR A 97 -10.26 -34.33 -10.08
C TYR A 97 -9.58 -34.85 -11.38
N SER A 98 -8.50 -34.21 -11.82
CA SER A 98 -7.85 -34.52 -13.10
C SER A 98 -7.07 -35.83 -13.08
N LEU A 99 -6.49 -36.22 -11.96
CA LEU A 99 -5.68 -37.44 -11.81
C LEU A 99 -6.41 -38.62 -11.15
N ASN A 100 -7.67 -38.45 -10.75
CA ASN A 100 -8.39 -39.39 -9.90
C ASN A 100 -7.64 -39.70 -8.59
N GLY A 101 -6.95 -38.70 -8.00
CA GLY A 101 -6.25 -38.83 -6.73
C GLY A 101 -7.20 -38.64 -5.55
N VAL A 102 -6.90 -39.25 -4.42
CA VAL A 102 -7.63 -39.07 -3.18
C VAL A 102 -7.22 -37.74 -2.56
N TYR A 103 -8.15 -36.80 -2.44
CA TYR A 103 -7.96 -35.52 -1.74
C TYR A 103 -8.08 -35.74 -0.25
N TRP A 104 -7.18 -35.20 0.53
CA TRP A 104 -7.17 -35.22 1.99
C TRP A 104 -6.95 -33.82 2.56
N ASN A 105 -7.94 -33.24 3.20
CA ASN A 105 -7.79 -32.03 3.99
C ASN A 105 -7.25 -32.40 5.38
N LEU A 106 -5.96 -32.24 5.57
CA LEU A 106 -5.23 -32.80 6.71
C LEU A 106 -5.65 -32.24 8.08
N PRO A 107 -5.89 -30.91 8.23
CA PRO A 107 -6.26 -30.30 9.52
C PRO A 107 -7.57 -30.83 10.14
N ASP A 108 -8.46 -31.34 9.30
CA ASP A 108 -9.77 -31.84 9.76
C ASP A 108 -9.65 -33.17 10.50
N ASN A 109 -8.45 -33.76 10.49
CA ASN A 109 -8.17 -35.00 11.21
C ASN A 109 -7.19 -34.74 12.38
N LYS A 110 -7.38 -35.44 13.48
CA LYS A 110 -6.43 -35.41 14.58
C LYS A 110 -5.15 -36.16 14.18
N ILE A 111 -4.04 -35.45 14.07
CA ILE A 111 -2.74 -36.01 13.67
C ILE A 111 -1.99 -36.47 14.92
N ALA A 112 -1.66 -37.76 14.94
CA ALA A 112 -0.89 -38.42 16.01
C ALA A 112 -0.19 -39.68 15.44
N GLU A 113 0.52 -40.42 16.24
CA GLU A 113 1.09 -41.71 15.85
C GLU A 113 -0.03 -42.68 15.42
N TYR A 114 0.16 -43.37 14.29
CA TYR A 114 -0.81 -44.26 13.61
C TYR A 114 -2.09 -43.58 13.09
N SER A 115 -2.18 -42.25 13.13
CA SER A 115 -3.37 -41.54 12.61
C SER A 115 -3.58 -41.73 11.12
N PHE A 116 -2.49 -41.92 10.35
CA PHE A 116 -2.57 -42.15 8.90
C PHE A 116 -3.46 -43.34 8.56
N GLN A 117 -3.17 -44.51 9.16
CA GLN A 117 -3.94 -45.73 8.87
C GLN A 117 -5.38 -45.65 9.42
N GLY A 118 -5.56 -45.02 10.58
CA GLY A 118 -6.88 -44.78 11.17
C GLY A 118 -7.78 -43.93 10.26
N ALA A 119 -7.28 -42.80 9.78
CA ALA A 119 -8.03 -41.90 8.90
C ALA A 119 -8.39 -42.57 7.55
N ILE A 120 -7.45 -43.27 6.94
CA ILE A 120 -7.71 -44.02 5.70
C ILE A 120 -8.75 -45.13 5.96
N SER A 121 -8.65 -45.87 7.09
CA SER A 121 -9.61 -46.89 7.43
C SER A 121 -11.03 -46.36 7.59
N GLU A 122 -11.17 -45.16 8.15
CA GLU A 122 -12.45 -44.46 8.25
C GLU A 122 -13.01 -44.05 6.89
N ALA A 123 -12.13 -43.62 5.98
CA ALA A 123 -12.49 -43.14 4.64
C ALA A 123 -12.89 -44.29 3.69
N VAL A 124 -12.16 -45.39 3.64
CA VAL A 124 -12.38 -46.48 2.68
C VAL A 124 -13.11 -47.69 3.31
N GLY A 125 -13.25 -47.70 4.64
CA GLY A 125 -13.75 -48.82 5.41
C GLY A 125 -12.67 -49.88 5.70
N TYR A 126 -12.81 -50.55 6.86
CA TYR A 126 -11.81 -51.50 7.36
C TYR A 126 -11.49 -52.64 6.37
N LEU A 127 -12.51 -53.16 5.66
CA LEU A 127 -12.33 -54.26 4.71
C LEU A 127 -11.50 -53.86 3.46
N ALA A 128 -11.60 -52.60 3.04
CA ALA A 128 -10.89 -52.09 1.86
C ALA A 128 -9.49 -51.52 2.18
N LEU A 129 -9.16 -51.31 3.46
CA LEU A 129 -7.92 -50.71 3.92
C LEU A 129 -6.68 -51.40 3.33
N SER A 130 -6.60 -52.73 3.45
CA SER A 130 -5.44 -53.48 2.94
C SER A 130 -5.27 -53.37 1.43
N GLU A 131 -6.37 -53.36 0.69
CA GLU A 131 -6.35 -53.20 -0.77
C GLU A 131 -5.97 -51.76 -1.17
N PHE A 132 -6.45 -50.78 -0.45
CA PHE A 132 -6.06 -49.37 -0.64
C PHE A 132 -4.55 -49.15 -0.39
N MET A 133 -4.02 -49.68 0.73
CA MET A 133 -2.60 -49.58 1.04
C MET A 133 -1.75 -50.27 -0.02
N HIS A 134 -2.17 -51.46 -0.49
CA HIS A 134 -1.50 -52.15 -1.59
C HIS A 134 -1.53 -51.34 -2.89
N SER A 135 -2.61 -50.68 -3.21
CA SER A 135 -2.72 -49.85 -4.42
C SER A 135 -1.80 -48.59 -4.37
N LEU A 136 -1.53 -48.06 -3.18
CA LEU A 136 -0.50 -47.02 -3.03
C LEU A 136 0.90 -47.60 -3.28
N GLN A 137 1.20 -48.76 -2.69
CA GLN A 137 2.50 -49.47 -2.89
C GLN A 137 2.76 -49.86 -4.35
N THR A 138 1.73 -50.22 -5.10
CA THR A 138 1.80 -50.58 -6.52
C THR A 138 1.64 -49.39 -7.47
N GLU A 139 1.62 -48.18 -6.94
CA GLU A 139 1.48 -46.93 -7.70
C GLU A 139 0.17 -46.81 -8.49
N GLU A 140 -0.87 -47.59 -8.14
CA GLU A 140 -2.19 -47.52 -8.76
C GLU A 140 -3.08 -46.41 -8.19
N SER A 141 -2.77 -45.91 -6.99
CA SER A 141 -3.48 -44.80 -6.31
C SER A 141 -2.54 -43.63 -6.01
N LEU A 142 -3.11 -42.47 -5.86
CA LEU A 142 -2.42 -41.21 -5.54
C LEU A 142 -3.11 -40.52 -4.38
N LEU A 143 -2.34 -40.06 -3.38
CA LEU A 143 -2.81 -39.20 -2.31
C LEU A 143 -2.44 -37.75 -2.63
N ILE A 144 -3.35 -36.83 -2.38
CA ILE A 144 -3.14 -35.38 -2.46
C ILE A 144 -3.51 -34.80 -1.11
N ILE A 145 -2.50 -34.46 -0.33
CA ILE A 145 -2.61 -34.03 1.06
C ILE A 145 -2.49 -32.52 1.10
N ASP A 146 -3.56 -31.86 1.47
CA ASP A 146 -3.66 -30.38 1.51
C ASP A 146 -3.54 -29.85 2.93
N ALA A 147 -3.24 -28.55 3.04
CA ALA A 147 -3.19 -27.77 4.27
C ALA A 147 -2.23 -28.33 5.35
N PHE A 148 -1.06 -28.76 4.92
CA PHE A 148 -0.04 -29.34 5.79
C PHE A 148 0.43 -28.37 6.88
N ASP A 149 0.50 -27.07 6.57
CA ASP A 149 0.84 -25.99 7.48
C ASP A 149 -0.20 -25.81 8.61
N GLU A 150 -1.48 -25.93 8.31
CA GLU A 150 -2.54 -25.83 9.31
C GLU A 150 -2.53 -27.06 10.23
N ALA A 151 -2.25 -28.23 9.69
CA ALA A 151 -2.07 -29.44 10.47
C ALA A 151 -0.83 -29.39 11.38
N GLU A 152 0.30 -28.83 10.89
CA GLU A 152 1.51 -28.58 11.70
C GLU A 152 1.20 -27.63 12.85
N ALA A 153 0.49 -26.54 12.59
CA ALA A 153 0.13 -25.56 13.62
C ALA A 153 -0.78 -26.16 14.70
N SER A 154 -1.74 -27.00 14.33
CA SER A 154 -2.71 -27.58 15.27
C SER A 154 -2.19 -28.79 16.05
N SER A 155 -1.36 -29.64 15.42
CA SER A 155 -0.91 -30.92 15.99
C SER A 155 0.54 -30.90 16.48
N GLY A 156 1.34 -29.94 16.03
CA GLY A 156 2.78 -29.81 16.34
C GLY A 156 3.68 -30.73 15.49
N ARG A 157 4.95 -30.32 15.35
CA ARG A 157 5.94 -30.96 14.47
C ARG A 157 6.16 -32.44 14.75
N ASN A 158 6.21 -32.85 16.01
CA ASN A 158 6.43 -34.26 16.35
C ASN A 158 5.34 -35.17 15.81
N ASN A 159 4.08 -34.74 15.87
CA ASN A 159 2.96 -35.51 15.33
C ASN A 159 2.99 -35.56 13.80
N ILE A 160 3.44 -34.50 13.16
CA ILE A 160 3.65 -34.46 11.71
C ILE A 160 4.80 -35.42 11.31
N GLU A 161 5.89 -35.50 12.06
CA GLU A 161 6.97 -36.50 11.82
C GLU A 161 6.43 -37.93 11.92
N PHE A 162 5.59 -38.25 12.91
CA PHE A 162 4.94 -39.56 12.99
C PHE A 162 4.05 -39.85 11.77
N PHE A 163 3.26 -38.88 11.35
CA PHE A 163 2.43 -39.01 10.15
C PHE A 163 3.27 -39.25 8.88
N LEU A 164 4.35 -38.49 8.67
CA LEU A 164 5.25 -38.66 7.53
C LEU A 164 5.94 -40.04 7.57
N ARG A 165 6.37 -40.50 8.75
CA ARG A 165 6.93 -41.84 8.92
C ARG A 165 5.94 -42.94 8.55
N ASP A 166 4.68 -42.82 9.01
CA ASP A 166 3.66 -43.80 8.74
C ASP A 166 3.30 -43.83 7.24
N LEU A 167 3.21 -42.66 6.60
CA LEU A 167 3.00 -42.54 5.14
C LEU A 167 4.19 -43.16 4.36
N ASP A 168 5.43 -42.83 4.75
CA ASP A 168 6.62 -43.34 4.06
C ASP A 168 6.73 -44.85 4.20
N SER A 169 6.34 -45.44 5.33
CA SER A 169 6.32 -46.90 5.52
C SER A 169 5.48 -47.62 4.47
N VAL A 170 4.44 -46.94 3.94
CA VAL A 170 3.59 -47.50 2.89
C VAL A 170 4.19 -47.33 1.48
N VAL A 171 4.76 -46.14 1.19
CA VAL A 171 5.20 -45.81 -0.18
C VAL A 171 6.71 -45.98 -0.40
N LYS A 172 7.46 -46.51 0.56
CA LYS A 172 8.93 -46.62 0.53
C LYS A 172 9.51 -47.34 -0.70
N ASP A 173 8.79 -48.28 -1.27
CA ASP A 173 9.24 -49.06 -2.40
C ASP A 173 8.77 -48.50 -3.76
N CYS A 174 8.01 -47.39 -3.76
CA CYS A 174 7.53 -46.73 -4.97
C CYS A 174 8.67 -46.03 -5.72
N LYS A 175 8.60 -46.05 -7.06
CA LYS A 175 9.55 -45.38 -7.96
C LYS A 175 8.96 -44.10 -8.58
N ASN A 176 7.65 -43.95 -8.52
CA ASN A 176 6.95 -42.77 -9.01
C ASN A 176 6.15 -42.11 -7.89
N PRO A 177 5.84 -40.81 -8.00
CA PRO A 177 5.11 -40.09 -6.98
C PRO A 177 3.75 -40.72 -6.64
N CYS A 178 3.56 -41.08 -5.38
CA CYS A 178 2.33 -41.64 -4.84
C CYS A 178 1.64 -40.71 -3.86
N ALA A 179 2.35 -39.66 -3.40
CA ALA A 179 1.80 -38.61 -2.57
C ALA A 179 2.22 -37.23 -3.05
N ILE A 180 1.27 -36.30 -3.09
CA ILE A 180 1.47 -34.89 -3.37
C ILE A 180 1.13 -34.12 -2.09
N LEU A 181 2.07 -33.33 -1.59
CA LEU A 181 1.96 -32.58 -0.36
C LEU A 181 1.83 -31.08 -0.68
N MET A 182 0.75 -30.45 -0.21
CA MET A 182 0.55 -29.01 -0.31
C MET A 182 0.90 -28.37 1.02
N ALA A 183 1.88 -27.47 1.02
CA ALA A 183 2.36 -26.81 2.23
C ALA A 183 2.67 -25.34 1.98
N ARG A 184 2.68 -24.54 3.05
CA ARG A 184 3.33 -23.23 2.98
C ARG A 184 4.84 -23.40 2.84
N THR A 185 5.51 -22.34 2.38
CA THR A 185 6.96 -22.33 2.16
C THR A 185 7.73 -22.81 3.40
N GLU A 186 7.28 -22.41 4.60
CA GLU A 186 7.90 -22.77 5.87
C GLU A 186 7.74 -24.26 6.22
N SER A 187 6.51 -24.76 6.14
CA SER A 187 6.22 -26.17 6.39
C SER A 187 6.89 -27.08 5.34
N ALA A 188 7.00 -26.58 4.10
CA ALA A 188 7.77 -27.29 3.06
C ALA A 188 9.26 -27.41 3.40
N VAL A 189 9.86 -26.38 4.05
CA VAL A 189 11.25 -26.48 4.56
C VAL A 189 11.35 -27.58 5.61
N PHE A 190 10.41 -27.65 6.55
CA PHE A 190 10.38 -28.70 7.56
C PHE A 190 10.21 -30.11 6.94
N ILE A 191 9.28 -30.28 6.00
CA ILE A 191 9.09 -31.54 5.28
C ILE A 191 10.37 -31.96 4.57
N LYS A 192 11.05 -31.04 3.88
CA LYS A 192 12.33 -31.28 3.19
C LYS A 192 13.40 -31.74 4.15
N GLN A 193 13.57 -31.04 5.28
CA GLN A 193 14.57 -31.44 6.32
C GLN A 193 14.29 -32.85 6.84
N TYR A 194 13.01 -33.20 7.04
CA TYR A 194 12.63 -34.55 7.41
C TYR A 194 13.02 -35.55 6.32
N PHE A 195 12.69 -35.30 5.05
CA PHE A 195 13.01 -36.18 3.92
C PHE A 195 14.52 -36.35 3.73
N GLU A 196 15.28 -35.28 3.77
CA GLU A 196 16.74 -35.31 3.68
C GLU A 196 17.40 -36.11 4.82
N LYS A 197 16.88 -35.98 6.04
CA LYS A 197 17.35 -36.73 7.22
C LYS A 197 17.10 -38.25 7.09
N HIS A 198 16.08 -38.64 6.34
CA HIS A 198 15.64 -40.02 6.20
C HIS A 198 15.94 -40.62 4.81
N ASP A 199 16.76 -39.95 3.98
CA ASP A 199 17.12 -40.34 2.62
C ASP A 199 15.89 -40.64 1.72
N ILE A 200 14.87 -39.79 1.81
CA ILE A 200 13.62 -39.85 1.04
C ILE A 200 13.69 -38.95 -0.18
N ASP A 201 13.55 -39.52 -1.36
CA ASP A 201 13.57 -38.76 -2.60
C ASP A 201 12.25 -38.07 -2.89
N TYR A 202 12.33 -36.79 -3.24
CA TYR A 202 11.17 -35.92 -3.52
C TYR A 202 11.45 -34.95 -4.68
N ALA A 203 10.38 -34.48 -5.33
CA ALA A 203 10.44 -33.34 -6.23
C ALA A 203 9.76 -32.14 -5.54
N HIS A 204 10.26 -30.93 -5.77
CA HIS A 204 9.72 -29.73 -5.15
C HIS A 204 9.46 -28.64 -6.19
N TYR A 205 8.23 -28.14 -6.19
CA TYR A 205 7.77 -27.08 -7.05
C TYR A 205 7.17 -25.96 -6.20
N GLU A 206 7.47 -24.72 -6.57
CA GLU A 206 6.89 -23.54 -5.94
C GLU A 206 5.74 -23.02 -6.79
N VAL A 207 4.58 -22.81 -6.16
CA VAL A 207 3.41 -22.18 -6.77
C VAL A 207 3.55 -20.67 -6.59
N GLY A 208 3.67 -19.96 -7.67
CA GLY A 208 3.81 -18.52 -7.71
C GLY A 208 2.49 -17.77 -7.88
N TYR A 209 2.61 -16.53 -8.32
CA TYR A 209 1.48 -15.67 -8.64
C TYR A 209 0.95 -15.94 -10.05
N PHE A 210 -0.26 -15.46 -10.34
CA PHE A 210 -0.79 -15.50 -11.71
C PHE A 210 -0.04 -14.50 -12.61
N LYS A 211 0.10 -14.83 -13.88
CA LYS A 211 0.43 -13.85 -14.93
C LYS A 211 -0.78 -12.95 -15.16
N GLU A 212 -0.55 -11.73 -15.63
CA GLU A 212 -1.62 -10.75 -15.86
C GLU A 212 -2.78 -11.31 -16.70
N GLU A 213 -2.46 -12.05 -17.78
CA GLU A 213 -3.48 -12.69 -18.62
C GLU A 213 -4.33 -13.69 -17.83
N ASN A 214 -3.68 -14.51 -16.99
CA ASN A 214 -4.35 -15.47 -16.13
C ASN A 214 -5.11 -14.79 -14.98
N SER A 215 -4.61 -13.67 -14.47
CA SER A 215 -5.31 -12.84 -13.48
C SER A 215 -6.63 -12.30 -14.03
N LYS A 216 -6.61 -11.75 -15.24
CA LYS A 216 -7.81 -11.29 -15.93
C LYS A 216 -8.79 -12.44 -16.22
N LEU A 217 -8.25 -13.60 -16.63
CA LEU A 217 -9.06 -14.78 -16.87
C LEU A 217 -9.67 -15.32 -15.57
N TYR A 218 -8.95 -15.25 -14.45
CA TYR A 218 -9.44 -15.62 -13.13
C TYR A 218 -10.65 -14.76 -12.71
N ILE A 219 -10.54 -13.43 -12.86
CA ILE A 219 -11.65 -12.52 -12.56
C ILE A 219 -12.87 -12.85 -13.43
N LYS A 220 -12.69 -13.03 -14.74
CA LYS A 220 -13.78 -13.40 -15.67
C LYS A 220 -14.45 -14.70 -15.23
N ASN A 221 -13.67 -15.71 -14.89
CA ASN A 221 -14.15 -17.00 -14.43
C ASN A 221 -15.02 -16.87 -13.15
N LYS A 222 -14.60 -16.02 -12.20
CA LYS A 222 -15.37 -15.75 -10.97
C LYS A 222 -16.67 -15.01 -11.27
N LEU A 223 -16.67 -14.07 -12.20
CA LEU A 223 -17.88 -13.37 -12.66
C LEU A 223 -18.89 -14.36 -13.27
N GLU A 224 -18.43 -15.20 -14.19
CA GLU A 224 -19.26 -16.22 -14.85
C GLU A 224 -19.85 -17.21 -13.82
N CYS A 225 -19.04 -17.66 -12.85
CA CYS A 225 -19.47 -18.52 -11.75
C CYS A 225 -20.64 -17.91 -10.95
N LYS A 226 -20.67 -16.58 -10.84
CA LYS A 226 -21.74 -15.82 -10.16
C LYS A 226 -22.86 -15.37 -11.11
N ASN A 227 -22.92 -15.92 -12.33
CA ASN A 227 -23.87 -15.56 -13.39
C ASN A 227 -23.81 -14.08 -13.79
N VAL A 228 -22.67 -13.45 -13.65
CA VAL A 228 -22.40 -12.09 -14.13
C VAL A 228 -21.82 -12.16 -15.52
N GLN A 229 -22.55 -11.62 -16.50
CA GLN A 229 -22.09 -11.61 -17.88
C GLN A 229 -20.93 -10.62 -18.03
N VAL A 230 -19.79 -11.08 -18.53
CA VAL A 230 -18.63 -10.23 -18.84
C VAL A 230 -18.95 -9.39 -20.09
N THR A 231 -19.31 -8.14 -19.87
CA THR A 231 -19.61 -7.18 -20.95
C THR A 231 -18.34 -6.49 -21.44
N PRO A 232 -18.30 -5.92 -22.67
CA PRO A 232 -17.17 -5.12 -23.14
C PRO A 232 -16.84 -3.92 -22.22
N VAL A 233 -17.83 -3.43 -21.46
CA VAL A 233 -17.63 -2.37 -20.46
C VAL A 233 -16.83 -2.88 -19.28
N ILE A 234 -17.17 -4.03 -18.72
CA ILE A 234 -16.42 -4.68 -17.64
C ILE A 234 -14.97 -4.98 -18.08
N GLU A 235 -14.79 -5.51 -19.30
CA GLU A 235 -13.45 -5.76 -19.84
C GLU A 235 -12.62 -4.48 -19.97
N LYS A 236 -13.24 -3.41 -20.44
CA LYS A 236 -12.57 -2.12 -20.56
C LYS A 236 -12.18 -1.58 -19.18
N CYS A 237 -13.10 -1.57 -18.20
CA CYS A 237 -12.81 -1.15 -16.83
C CYS A 237 -11.69 -1.97 -16.20
N MET A 238 -11.72 -3.30 -16.35
CA MET A 238 -10.68 -4.17 -15.85
C MET A 238 -9.30 -3.85 -16.46
N ASN A 239 -9.24 -3.64 -17.78
CA ASN A 239 -7.98 -3.28 -18.44
C ASN A 239 -7.46 -1.91 -18.01
N GLU A 240 -8.35 -0.93 -17.80
CA GLU A 240 -8.00 0.39 -17.31
C GLU A 240 -7.46 0.30 -15.87
N GLN A 241 -8.12 -0.43 -14.96
CA GLN A 241 -7.66 -0.64 -13.60
C GLN A 241 -6.30 -1.35 -13.53
N PHE A 242 -6.09 -2.41 -14.31
CA PHE A 242 -4.79 -3.07 -14.39
C PHE A 242 -3.71 -2.10 -14.86
N LYS A 243 -3.99 -1.30 -15.90
CA LYS A 243 -3.05 -0.29 -16.40
C LYS A 243 -2.73 0.78 -15.33
N GLU A 244 -3.72 1.21 -14.58
CA GLU A 244 -3.56 2.20 -13.52
C GLU A 244 -2.70 1.66 -12.37
N ILE A 245 -2.95 0.42 -11.93
CA ILE A 245 -2.10 -0.26 -10.93
C ILE A 245 -0.65 -0.37 -11.42
N HIS A 246 -0.43 -0.61 -12.71
CA HIS A 246 0.91 -0.58 -13.32
C HIS A 246 1.58 0.81 -13.29
N THR A 247 0.84 1.89 -13.17
CA THR A 247 1.44 3.24 -13.02
C THR A 247 1.89 3.53 -11.59
N ILE A 248 1.31 2.84 -10.62
CA ILE A 248 1.55 3.03 -9.18
C ILE A 248 2.72 2.17 -8.69
N PHE A 249 2.78 0.92 -9.13
CA PHE A 249 3.75 -0.06 -8.68
C PHE A 249 4.84 -0.32 -9.74
N ASN A 250 6.02 -0.75 -9.29
CA ASN A 250 6.99 -1.33 -10.19
C ASN A 250 6.52 -2.73 -10.67
N ASP A 251 7.05 -3.21 -11.79
CA ASP A 251 6.61 -4.47 -12.43
C ASP A 251 6.56 -5.69 -11.51
N LYS A 252 7.46 -5.76 -10.50
CA LYS A 252 7.50 -6.89 -9.55
C LYS A 252 6.39 -6.79 -8.52
N GLU A 253 6.14 -5.60 -8.00
CA GLU A 253 5.07 -5.32 -7.05
C GLU A 253 3.69 -5.51 -7.69
N VAL A 254 3.53 -5.02 -8.93
CA VAL A 254 2.33 -5.27 -9.73
C VAL A 254 2.07 -6.76 -9.88
N LYS A 255 3.09 -7.54 -10.26
CA LYS A 255 2.97 -8.98 -10.44
C LYS A 255 2.57 -9.68 -9.13
N ALA A 256 3.18 -9.29 -8.01
CA ALA A 256 2.84 -9.86 -6.72
C ALA A 256 1.43 -9.48 -6.28
N PHE A 257 0.99 -8.26 -6.54
CA PHE A 257 -0.33 -7.77 -6.15
C PHE A 257 -1.43 -8.30 -7.08
N LEU A 258 -1.36 -8.00 -8.37
CA LEU A 258 -2.36 -8.41 -9.36
C LEU A 258 -2.33 -9.92 -9.71
N GLY A 259 -1.29 -10.63 -9.31
CA GLY A 259 -1.20 -12.07 -9.42
C GLY A 259 -1.66 -12.83 -8.17
N TYR A 260 -2.05 -12.14 -7.10
CA TYR A 260 -2.42 -12.75 -5.84
C TYR A 260 -3.92 -13.08 -5.79
N ALA A 261 -4.27 -14.35 -5.66
CA ALA A 261 -5.65 -14.83 -5.74
C ALA A 261 -6.65 -14.07 -4.84
N PRO A 262 -6.34 -13.76 -3.57
CA PRO A 262 -7.25 -12.98 -2.73
C PRO A 262 -7.56 -11.58 -3.27
N VAL A 263 -6.58 -10.91 -3.86
CA VAL A 263 -6.77 -9.61 -4.50
C VAL A 263 -7.69 -9.75 -5.71
N LEU A 264 -7.51 -10.81 -6.51
CA LEU A 264 -8.37 -11.08 -7.66
C LEU A 264 -9.80 -11.43 -7.26
N ASP A 265 -9.99 -12.17 -6.16
CA ASP A 265 -11.31 -12.45 -5.59
C ASP A 265 -12.02 -11.16 -5.15
N ALA A 266 -11.30 -10.27 -4.47
CA ALA A 266 -11.84 -8.98 -4.03
C ALA A 266 -12.18 -8.07 -5.22
N LEU A 267 -11.34 -8.03 -6.26
CA LEU A 267 -11.62 -7.32 -7.51
C LEU A 267 -12.88 -7.89 -8.20
N ALA A 268 -13.00 -9.22 -8.30
CA ALA A 268 -14.18 -9.86 -8.86
C ALA A 268 -15.45 -9.50 -8.07
N GLN A 269 -15.38 -9.50 -6.74
CA GLN A 269 -16.48 -9.12 -5.87
C GLN A 269 -16.92 -7.67 -6.10
N THR A 270 -15.97 -6.74 -6.25
CA THR A 270 -16.25 -5.34 -6.59
C THR A 270 -17.04 -5.21 -7.90
N TYR A 271 -16.71 -6.00 -8.93
CA TYR A 271 -17.47 -6.01 -10.18
C TYR A 271 -18.87 -6.63 -10.02
N ILE A 272 -19.01 -7.64 -9.17
CA ILE A 272 -20.31 -8.28 -8.87
C ILE A 272 -21.26 -7.28 -8.21
N GLU A 273 -20.77 -6.56 -7.20
CA GLU A 273 -21.57 -5.59 -6.43
C GLU A 273 -21.95 -4.35 -7.21
N ASN A 274 -21.06 -3.91 -8.10
CA ASN A 274 -21.21 -2.65 -8.84
C ASN A 274 -21.72 -2.83 -10.27
N GLN A 275 -22.36 -3.94 -10.64
CA GLN A 275 -22.86 -4.23 -11.98
C GLN A 275 -23.67 -3.08 -12.61
N ASN A 276 -24.49 -2.39 -11.80
CA ASN A 276 -25.35 -1.29 -12.25
C ASN A 276 -24.63 0.07 -12.25
N THR A 277 -23.50 0.20 -11.55
CA THR A 277 -22.73 1.45 -11.39
C THR A 277 -21.48 1.50 -12.27
N ILE A 278 -21.11 0.41 -12.90
CA ILE A 278 -19.94 0.33 -13.81
C ILE A 278 -20.04 1.37 -14.95
N ALA A 279 -21.25 1.75 -15.33
CA ALA A 279 -21.46 2.84 -16.27
C ALA A 279 -21.08 4.23 -15.72
N LEU A 280 -21.16 4.42 -14.39
CA LEU A 280 -20.75 5.64 -13.68
C LEU A 280 -19.24 5.68 -13.43
N LEU A 281 -18.57 4.53 -13.38
CA LEU A 281 -17.10 4.45 -13.30
C LEU A 281 -16.41 4.96 -14.57
N LYS A 282 -17.13 5.16 -15.66
CA LYS A 282 -16.62 5.77 -16.90
C LYS A 282 -16.24 7.26 -16.75
N ASP A 283 -16.87 7.99 -15.83
CA ASP A 283 -16.62 9.42 -15.65
C ASP A 283 -15.47 9.72 -14.66
N THR A 284 -14.88 8.68 -14.08
CA THR A 284 -13.88 8.80 -13.01
C THR A 284 -12.47 8.38 -13.47
N SER A 285 -12.00 8.94 -14.57
CA SER A 285 -10.60 8.85 -15.00
C SER A 285 -9.68 9.78 -14.18
N SER A 286 -9.92 9.95 -12.89
CA SER A 286 -9.05 10.66 -11.94
C SER A 286 -8.47 9.66 -10.94
N GLY A 287 -7.19 9.79 -10.60
CA GLY A 287 -6.45 8.90 -9.71
C GLY A 287 -7.09 8.60 -8.35
N GLU A 288 -8.04 9.44 -7.89
CA GLU A 288 -8.82 9.24 -6.65
C GLU A 288 -9.58 7.92 -6.55
N ASN A 289 -9.91 7.28 -7.68
CA ASN A 289 -10.68 6.02 -7.64
C ASN A 289 -9.83 4.79 -7.37
N ASN A 290 -8.55 4.84 -7.69
CA ASN A 290 -7.68 3.66 -7.59
C ASN A 290 -7.38 3.30 -6.14
N CYS A 291 -7.10 4.29 -5.32
CA CYS A 291 -6.87 4.08 -3.90
C CYS A 291 -8.13 3.52 -3.22
N LYS A 292 -9.32 4.07 -3.53
CA LYS A 292 -10.59 3.57 -2.99
C LYS A 292 -10.87 2.12 -3.36
N VAL A 293 -10.54 1.72 -4.58
CA VAL A 293 -10.63 0.30 -5.01
C VAL A 293 -9.68 -0.57 -4.20
N MET A 294 -8.44 -0.13 -4.01
CA MET A 294 -7.46 -0.88 -3.21
C MET A 294 -7.87 -0.98 -1.75
N VAL A 295 -8.35 0.10 -1.15
CA VAL A 295 -8.91 0.08 0.21
C VAL A 295 -10.07 -0.92 0.31
N SER A 296 -10.96 -0.96 -0.69
CA SER A 296 -12.06 -1.95 -0.73
C SER A 296 -11.53 -3.39 -0.81
N ILE A 297 -10.46 -3.62 -1.59
CA ILE A 297 -9.81 -4.94 -1.67
C ILE A 297 -9.25 -5.35 -0.30
N PHE A 298 -8.51 -4.46 0.37
CA PHE A 298 -7.93 -4.76 1.68
C PHE A 298 -9.01 -5.01 2.74
N LYS A 299 -10.07 -4.20 2.76
CA LYS A 299 -11.23 -4.42 3.64
C LYS A 299 -11.88 -5.77 3.41
N SER A 300 -12.06 -6.18 2.16
CA SER A 300 -12.60 -7.50 1.83
C SER A 300 -11.70 -8.65 2.32
N LEU A 301 -10.37 -8.47 2.26
CA LEU A 301 -9.42 -9.43 2.79
C LEU A 301 -9.52 -9.55 4.32
N LEU A 302 -9.57 -8.42 5.03
CA LEU A 302 -9.69 -8.37 6.47
C LEU A 302 -11.02 -8.98 6.94
N GLU A 303 -12.14 -8.69 6.27
CA GLU A 303 -13.44 -9.27 6.61
C GLU A 303 -13.47 -10.80 6.33
N ARG A 304 -12.79 -11.28 5.31
CA ARG A 304 -12.63 -12.73 5.07
C ARG A 304 -11.87 -13.40 6.22
N GLU A 305 -10.77 -12.81 6.68
CA GLU A 305 -9.99 -13.36 7.80
C GLU A 305 -10.78 -13.30 9.11
N ARG A 306 -11.54 -12.22 9.34
CA ARG A 306 -12.52 -12.14 10.43
C ARG A 306 -13.51 -13.29 10.39
N GLY A 307 -14.06 -13.61 9.21
CA GLY A 307 -14.99 -14.74 9.04
C GLY A 307 -14.37 -16.10 9.41
N LYS A 308 -13.10 -16.32 9.09
CA LYS A 308 -12.35 -17.53 9.49
C LYS A 308 -12.13 -17.56 11.00
N PHE A 309 -11.73 -16.44 11.58
CA PHE A 309 -11.52 -16.29 13.01
C PHE A 309 -12.77 -16.62 13.81
N ILE A 310 -13.92 -16.04 13.43
CA ILE A 310 -15.21 -16.30 14.09
C ILE A 310 -15.59 -17.78 14.01
N LYS A 311 -15.34 -18.44 12.87
CA LYS A 311 -15.58 -19.89 12.75
C LYS A 311 -14.71 -20.71 13.71
N ALA A 312 -13.41 -20.41 13.77
CA ALA A 312 -12.50 -21.10 14.66
C ALA A 312 -12.81 -20.86 16.14
N LEU A 313 -13.15 -19.61 16.49
CA LEU A 313 -13.57 -19.26 17.85
C LEU A 313 -14.86 -20.00 18.25
N LYS A 314 -15.86 -20.07 17.36
CA LYS A 314 -17.09 -20.84 17.59
C LYS A 314 -16.82 -22.31 17.83
N VAL A 315 -15.92 -22.92 17.08
CA VAL A 315 -15.56 -24.33 17.27
C VAL A 315 -14.92 -24.56 18.64
N LYS A 316 -14.15 -23.60 19.11
CA LYS A 316 -13.46 -23.70 20.41
C LYS A 316 -14.39 -23.51 21.60
N LEU A 317 -15.46 -22.73 21.43
CA LEU A 317 -16.44 -22.39 22.46
C LEU A 317 -17.74 -23.24 22.38
N ILE A 318 -17.76 -24.32 21.59
CA ILE A 318 -18.95 -25.13 21.30
C ILE A 318 -19.63 -25.74 22.56
N ASP A 319 -18.89 -25.97 23.64
CA ASP A 319 -19.39 -26.60 24.85
C ASP A 319 -20.02 -25.61 25.84
N GLU A 320 -20.10 -24.32 25.51
CA GLU A 320 -20.57 -23.30 26.43
C GLU A 320 -21.72 -22.48 25.82
N GLU A 321 -22.82 -22.30 26.57
CA GLU A 321 -23.92 -21.39 26.22
C GLU A 321 -23.49 -19.94 26.37
N VAL A 322 -22.55 -19.49 25.51
CA VAL A 322 -21.95 -18.14 25.56
C VAL A 322 -22.67 -17.21 24.64
N THR A 323 -23.09 -16.06 25.15
CA THR A 323 -23.66 -14.98 24.37
C THR A 323 -22.52 -13.97 24.02
N ILE A 324 -21.76 -14.22 22.95
CA ILE A 324 -20.77 -13.30 22.44
C ILE A 324 -21.38 -12.45 21.32
N ASN A 325 -21.13 -11.14 21.36
CA ASN A 325 -21.46 -10.28 20.23
C ASN A 325 -20.36 -10.40 19.16
N TYR A 326 -20.55 -11.32 18.22
CA TYR A 326 -19.59 -11.54 17.12
C TYR A 326 -19.40 -10.34 16.18
N ASP A 327 -20.28 -9.33 16.23
CA ASP A 327 -20.13 -8.11 15.40
C ASP A 327 -18.93 -7.26 15.82
N ASN A 328 -18.45 -7.43 17.05
CA ASN A 328 -17.29 -6.70 17.57
C ASN A 328 -15.99 -7.51 17.57
N VAL A 329 -16.04 -8.80 17.21
CA VAL A 329 -14.91 -9.73 17.27
C VAL A 329 -14.03 -9.59 16.04
N TYR A 330 -12.72 -9.45 16.25
CA TYR A 330 -11.64 -9.49 15.26
C TYR A 330 -11.88 -8.57 14.05
N LYS A 331 -12.27 -7.32 14.33
CA LYS A 331 -12.51 -6.29 13.31
C LYS A 331 -11.25 -5.85 12.60
N GLU A 332 -11.40 -5.04 11.56
CA GLU A 332 -10.32 -4.47 10.75
C GLU A 332 -9.26 -3.76 11.62
N ASP A 333 -9.70 -2.91 12.53
CA ASP A 333 -8.84 -2.17 13.46
C ASP A 333 -8.02 -3.11 14.36
N GLU A 334 -8.65 -4.13 14.97
CA GLU A 334 -7.96 -5.12 15.78
C GLU A 334 -6.91 -5.87 14.95
N GLN A 335 -7.28 -6.36 13.76
CA GLN A 335 -6.37 -7.09 12.90
C GLN A 335 -5.14 -6.26 12.55
N LEU A 336 -5.33 -5.00 12.15
CA LEU A 336 -4.25 -4.11 11.78
C LEU A 336 -3.37 -3.72 12.97
N LYS A 337 -3.97 -3.41 14.12
CA LYS A 337 -3.22 -3.12 15.36
C LYS A 337 -2.34 -4.30 15.78
N ARG A 338 -2.86 -5.53 15.72
CA ARG A 338 -2.08 -6.74 16.04
C ARG A 338 -0.97 -6.99 15.02
N ILE A 339 -1.23 -6.80 13.73
CA ILE A 339 -0.22 -6.96 12.67
C ILE A 339 0.93 -5.97 12.88
N ILE A 340 0.61 -4.71 13.12
CA ILE A 340 1.59 -3.65 13.37
C ILE A 340 2.35 -3.94 14.66
N GLY A 341 1.67 -4.28 15.76
CA GLY A 341 2.29 -4.66 17.02
C GLY A 341 3.30 -5.78 16.85
N ASN A 342 2.90 -6.85 16.17
CA ASN A 342 3.77 -8.01 15.92
C ASN A 342 4.96 -7.71 15.01
N LEU A 343 4.73 -7.00 13.90
CA LEU A 343 5.75 -6.84 12.86
C LEU A 343 6.71 -5.68 13.12
N LEU A 344 6.26 -4.63 13.78
CA LEU A 344 7.07 -3.44 14.00
C LEU A 344 7.56 -3.29 15.45
N PHE A 345 6.80 -3.80 16.44
CA PHE A 345 7.11 -3.62 17.85
C PHE A 345 7.45 -4.92 18.59
N ASN A 346 7.28 -6.08 17.96
CA ASN A 346 7.41 -7.41 18.57
C ASN A 346 6.50 -7.61 19.80
N GLU A 347 5.33 -6.99 19.79
CA GLU A 347 4.34 -7.03 20.87
C GLU A 347 2.96 -7.42 20.34
N HIS A 348 2.33 -8.46 20.95
CA HIS A 348 1.08 -9.04 20.44
C HIS A 348 -0.18 -8.25 20.81
N ASP A 349 -0.16 -7.54 21.96
CA ASP A 349 -1.36 -6.87 22.51
C ASP A 349 -1.16 -5.37 22.76
N PHE A 350 -0.17 -4.77 22.14
CA PHE A 350 0.31 -3.42 22.47
C PHE A 350 -0.73 -2.31 22.28
N PHE A 351 -1.65 -2.46 21.33
CA PHE A 351 -2.61 -1.41 20.98
C PHE A 351 -4.07 -1.84 21.08
N TYR A 352 -4.37 -2.99 21.69
CA TYR A 352 -5.73 -3.51 21.69
C TYR A 352 -6.13 -4.17 23.01
N SER A 353 -7.26 -3.74 23.57
CA SER A 353 -7.87 -4.34 24.77
C SER A 353 -9.03 -5.26 24.37
N LEU A 354 -9.07 -6.46 24.94
CA LEU A 354 -10.14 -7.44 24.73
C LEU A 354 -11.29 -7.31 25.74
N GLU A 355 -11.16 -6.48 26.78
CA GLU A 355 -12.12 -6.38 27.88
C GLU A 355 -13.54 -5.99 27.43
N ASP A 356 -13.61 -5.16 26.36
CA ASP A 356 -14.88 -4.70 25.79
C ASP A 356 -15.40 -5.59 24.64
N VAL A 357 -14.62 -6.60 24.22
CA VAL A 357 -14.90 -7.43 23.03
C VAL A 357 -15.46 -8.78 23.43
N ILE A 358 -14.89 -9.40 24.47
CA ILE A 358 -15.23 -10.74 24.92
C ILE A 358 -15.20 -10.81 26.45
N PRO A 359 -16.08 -11.59 27.10
CA PRO A 359 -16.02 -11.81 28.55
C PRO A 359 -14.66 -12.35 29.00
N ALA A 360 -14.18 -11.89 30.16
CA ALA A 360 -12.84 -12.17 30.68
C ALA A 360 -12.48 -13.67 30.74
N GLU A 361 -13.47 -14.53 30.99
CA GLU A 361 -13.32 -15.98 31.05
C GLU A 361 -12.92 -16.64 29.72
N TYR A 362 -13.16 -15.97 28.57
CA TYR A 362 -12.87 -16.49 27.23
C TYR A 362 -11.66 -15.80 26.56
N ILE A 363 -11.01 -14.84 27.23
CA ILE A 363 -9.85 -14.12 26.67
C ILE A 363 -8.73 -15.08 26.30
N ASP A 364 -8.44 -16.07 27.16
CA ASP A 364 -7.39 -17.05 26.88
C ASP A 364 -7.65 -17.90 25.64
N ASP A 365 -8.93 -18.25 25.39
CA ASP A 365 -9.27 -19.02 24.20
C ASP A 365 -9.31 -18.17 22.94
N TYR A 366 -9.69 -16.91 23.08
CA TYR A 366 -9.59 -15.93 22.02
C TYR A 366 -8.13 -15.74 21.58
N VAL A 367 -7.22 -15.48 22.53
CA VAL A 367 -5.78 -15.29 22.27
C VAL A 367 -5.18 -16.53 21.62
N LYS A 368 -5.53 -17.74 22.05
CA LYS A 368 -5.06 -18.97 21.40
C LYS A 368 -5.53 -19.08 19.93
N VAL A 369 -6.72 -18.58 19.60
CA VAL A 369 -7.18 -18.55 18.20
C VAL A 369 -6.40 -17.48 17.41
N VAL A 370 -6.13 -16.31 18.01
CA VAL A 370 -5.26 -15.28 17.41
C VAL A 370 -3.88 -15.83 17.09
N ASP A 371 -3.25 -16.50 18.07
CA ASP A 371 -1.89 -17.04 17.93
C ASP A 371 -1.76 -18.07 16.79
N ILE A 372 -2.83 -18.85 16.57
CA ILE A 372 -2.88 -19.84 15.48
C ILE A 372 -3.11 -19.16 14.13
N GLN A 373 -3.96 -18.13 14.07
CA GLN A 373 -4.38 -17.54 12.80
C GLN A 373 -3.52 -16.36 12.36
N SER A 374 -2.94 -15.58 13.28
CA SER A 374 -2.11 -14.43 12.97
C SER A 374 -0.95 -14.76 12.02
N PRO A 375 -0.18 -15.83 12.22
CA PRO A 375 0.89 -16.20 11.28
C PRO A 375 0.39 -16.57 9.88
N GLN A 376 -0.91 -16.88 9.75
CA GLN A 376 -1.55 -17.27 8.50
C GLN A 376 -2.25 -16.10 7.78
N HIS A 377 -2.23 -14.92 8.38
CA HIS A 377 -2.88 -13.75 7.83
C HIS A 377 -2.26 -13.33 6.47
N PRO A 378 -3.07 -12.93 5.45
CA PRO A 378 -2.56 -12.58 4.11
C PRO A 378 -1.59 -11.39 4.11
N PHE A 379 -1.60 -10.54 5.14
CA PHE A 379 -0.67 -9.42 5.29
C PHE A 379 0.71 -9.84 5.80
N ILE A 380 0.83 -11.06 6.33
CA ILE A 380 2.02 -11.54 7.03
C ILE A 380 2.68 -12.66 6.21
N ASN A 381 3.99 -12.59 6.09
CA ASN A 381 4.82 -13.63 5.49
C ASN A 381 6.02 -13.89 6.39
N LYS A 382 6.40 -15.15 6.56
CA LYS A 382 7.58 -15.52 7.33
C LYS A 382 8.83 -15.31 6.51
N ARG A 383 9.87 -14.72 7.11
CA ARG A 383 11.17 -14.60 6.45
C ARG A 383 11.82 -15.96 6.28
N SER A 384 12.33 -16.23 5.09
CA SER A 384 12.95 -17.51 4.74
C SER A 384 14.21 -17.86 5.57
N ASP A 385 14.86 -16.85 6.15
CA ASP A 385 16.18 -16.96 6.78
C ASP A 385 16.12 -16.81 8.31
N SER A 386 14.94 -16.55 8.89
CA SER A 386 14.77 -16.34 10.35
C SER A 386 13.43 -16.87 10.84
N SER A 387 13.23 -16.84 12.16
CA SER A 387 11.92 -17.09 12.78
C SER A 387 10.97 -15.91 12.61
N ASP A 388 11.46 -14.79 12.09
CA ASP A 388 10.74 -13.51 12.07
C ASP A 388 9.73 -13.43 10.95
N TYR A 389 8.72 -12.62 11.15
CA TYR A 389 7.69 -12.31 10.18
C TYR A 389 7.94 -10.95 9.52
N ASP A 390 7.36 -10.75 8.34
CA ASP A 390 7.40 -9.50 7.60
C ASP A 390 6.06 -9.31 6.87
N PHE A 391 5.82 -8.13 6.33
CA PHE A 391 4.67 -7.92 5.45
C PHE A 391 4.80 -8.74 4.16
N THR A 392 3.68 -9.25 3.67
CA THR A 392 3.61 -10.01 2.40
C THR A 392 4.11 -9.18 1.21
N GLY A 393 3.93 -7.86 1.26
CA GLY A 393 4.42 -6.95 0.24
C GLY A 393 4.24 -5.49 0.62
N PRO A 394 4.85 -4.57 -0.17
CA PRO A 394 4.85 -3.14 0.14
C PRO A 394 3.45 -2.54 0.30
N ALA A 395 2.50 -2.92 -0.56
CA ALA A 395 1.14 -2.39 -0.50
C ALA A 395 0.40 -2.76 0.81
N PHE A 396 0.60 -3.99 1.30
CA PHE A 396 0.03 -4.43 2.57
C PHE A 396 0.63 -3.67 3.76
N ARG A 397 1.95 -3.44 3.70
CA ARG A 397 2.68 -2.65 4.69
C ARG A 397 2.19 -1.21 4.70
N ASP A 398 2.12 -0.57 3.54
CA ASP A 398 1.74 0.83 3.42
C ASP A 398 0.28 1.06 3.83
N TYR A 399 -0.61 0.10 3.56
CA TYR A 399 -1.99 0.13 4.04
C TYR A 399 -2.06 0.08 5.57
N ALA A 400 -1.35 -0.86 6.20
CA ALA A 400 -1.34 -1.01 7.65
C ALA A 400 -0.69 0.20 8.34
N ILE A 401 0.42 0.71 7.82
CA ILE A 401 1.09 1.90 8.35
C ILE A 401 0.23 3.16 8.19
N ALA A 402 -0.42 3.34 7.05
CA ALA A 402 -1.31 4.48 6.83
C ALA A 402 -2.51 4.47 7.78
N PHE A 403 -3.10 3.30 8.02
CA PHE A 403 -4.12 3.14 9.06
C PHE A 403 -3.59 3.57 10.43
N SER A 404 -2.42 3.08 10.81
CA SER A 404 -1.81 3.37 12.13
C SER A 404 -1.45 4.83 12.31
N LEU A 405 -1.00 5.52 11.25
CA LEU A 405 -0.74 6.96 11.27
C LEU A 405 -2.03 7.80 11.38
N ALA A 406 -3.17 7.24 11.00
CA ALA A 406 -4.48 7.89 11.13
C ALA A 406 -5.23 7.49 12.42
N ASP A 407 -4.70 6.55 13.21
CA ASP A 407 -5.25 6.09 14.48
C ASP A 407 -4.62 6.85 15.65
N ASP A 408 -5.42 7.48 16.49
CA ASP A 408 -4.96 8.35 17.59
C ASP A 408 -4.04 7.61 18.59
N ASP A 409 -4.27 6.31 18.82
CA ASP A 409 -3.50 5.52 19.80
C ASP A 409 -2.13 5.12 19.25
N MET A 410 -2.02 4.92 17.95
CA MET A 410 -0.82 4.38 17.29
C MET A 410 0.05 5.44 16.62
N HIS A 411 -0.52 6.60 16.31
CA HIS A 411 0.10 7.65 15.52
C HIS A 411 1.54 7.98 15.94
N ASP A 412 1.73 8.40 17.19
CA ASP A 412 3.04 8.87 17.66
C ASP A 412 4.09 7.74 17.65
N PHE A 413 3.69 6.51 18.04
CA PHE A 413 4.59 5.36 18.04
C PHE A 413 5.07 4.99 16.64
N VAL A 414 4.15 4.92 15.67
CA VAL A 414 4.49 4.57 14.29
C VAL A 414 5.27 5.69 13.62
N LYS A 415 4.93 6.95 13.88
CA LYS A 415 5.67 8.10 13.40
C LYS A 415 7.10 8.11 13.91
N ASP A 416 7.32 7.92 15.21
CA ASP A 416 8.64 7.89 15.82
C ASP A 416 9.48 6.74 15.25
N LEU A 417 8.87 5.58 15.02
CA LEU A 417 9.53 4.45 14.37
C LEU A 417 9.99 4.81 12.94
N LEU A 418 9.13 5.43 12.14
CA LEU A 418 9.47 5.83 10.76
C LEU A 418 10.57 6.90 10.71
N LEU A 419 10.63 7.79 11.70
CA LEU A 419 11.63 8.83 11.80
C LEU A 419 12.98 8.31 12.32
N THR A 420 12.98 7.33 13.24
CA THR A 420 14.17 6.81 13.92
C THR A 420 14.81 5.63 13.19
N GLU A 421 14.03 4.74 12.64
CA GLU A 421 14.49 3.63 11.80
C GLU A 421 14.98 4.18 10.46
N CYS A 422 16.20 4.65 10.48
CA CYS A 422 16.89 5.32 9.38
C CYS A 422 16.80 4.55 8.08
N ASN A 423 16.00 4.93 7.13
CA ASN A 423 15.89 4.54 5.73
C ASN A 423 14.54 3.96 5.29
N TYR A 424 13.52 3.93 6.13
CA TYR A 424 12.18 3.65 5.65
C TYR A 424 11.49 4.93 5.23
N TYR A 425 11.34 5.13 3.93
CA TYR A 425 10.48 6.16 3.39
C TYR A 425 9.17 5.50 2.96
N PRO A 426 8.03 5.96 3.51
CA PRO A 426 6.73 5.50 3.05
C PRO A 426 6.60 5.69 1.52
N SER A 427 5.89 4.79 0.86
CA SER A 427 5.64 4.89 -0.59
C SER A 427 4.60 5.96 -0.91
N GLN A 428 4.42 6.27 -2.20
CA GLN A 428 3.31 7.09 -2.66
C GLN A 428 1.95 6.49 -2.23
N MET A 429 1.82 5.16 -2.26
CA MET A 429 0.61 4.46 -1.83
C MET A 429 0.26 4.69 -0.36
N LEU A 430 1.27 4.81 0.52
CA LEU A 430 1.02 5.13 1.93
C LEU A 430 0.27 6.46 2.06
N ILE A 431 0.69 7.47 1.31
CA ILE A 431 0.08 8.79 1.39
C ILE A 431 -1.36 8.77 0.85
N GLU A 432 -1.61 8.02 -0.21
CA GLU A 432 -2.96 7.82 -0.76
C GLU A 432 -3.87 7.07 0.22
N PHE A 433 -3.37 6.04 0.88
CA PHE A 433 -4.11 5.35 1.93
C PHE A 433 -4.34 6.25 3.15
N TYR A 434 -3.32 7.01 3.54
CA TYR A 434 -3.45 7.96 4.64
C TYR A 434 -4.52 9.03 4.36
N GLU A 435 -4.61 9.53 3.13
CA GLU A 435 -5.67 10.46 2.72
C GLU A 435 -7.06 9.87 2.94
N VAL A 436 -7.25 8.57 2.61
CA VAL A 436 -8.53 7.89 2.82
C VAL A 436 -8.83 7.69 4.31
N PHE A 437 -7.85 7.23 5.10
CA PHE A 437 -8.06 6.96 6.52
C PHE A 437 -8.23 8.24 7.35
N SER A 438 -7.49 9.28 7.03
CA SER A 438 -7.55 10.58 7.70
C SER A 438 -8.72 11.46 7.20
N ASN A 439 -9.51 10.98 6.21
CA ASN A 439 -10.55 11.77 5.55
C ASN A 439 -10.02 13.08 4.94
N GLY A 440 -8.83 13.03 4.34
CA GLY A 440 -8.18 14.18 3.71
C GLY A 440 -7.64 15.21 4.71
N LYS A 441 -7.38 14.82 5.95
CA LYS A 441 -6.83 15.68 7.00
C LYS A 441 -5.40 15.28 7.34
N ILE A 442 -4.57 16.26 7.71
CA ILE A 442 -3.17 16.03 8.10
C ILE A 442 -2.77 16.99 9.24
N SER A 443 -2.00 16.49 10.19
CA SER A 443 -1.34 17.34 11.18
C SER A 443 -0.17 18.11 10.55
N GLY A 444 0.02 19.36 10.94
CA GLY A 444 1.17 20.16 10.52
C GLY A 444 2.52 19.48 10.80
N LYS A 445 2.56 18.63 11.83
CA LYS A 445 3.75 17.84 12.20
C LYS A 445 4.05 16.69 11.25
N ASP A 446 3.07 16.21 10.49
CA ASP A 446 3.20 15.05 9.62
C ASP A 446 3.54 15.41 8.17
N ILE A 447 3.39 16.68 7.81
CA ILE A 447 3.65 17.18 6.47
C ILE A 447 5.07 16.81 6.01
N SER A 448 6.07 16.95 6.89
CA SER A 448 7.46 16.63 6.56
C SER A 448 7.66 15.16 6.21
N LEU A 449 7.07 14.24 6.99
CA LEU A 449 7.17 12.80 6.75
C LEU A 449 6.57 12.43 5.38
N MET A 450 5.38 12.95 5.09
CA MET A 450 4.71 12.69 3.81
C MET A 450 5.45 13.32 2.63
N TYR A 451 5.97 14.53 2.80
CA TYR A 451 6.75 15.22 1.78
C TYR A 451 8.07 14.50 1.46
N ASP A 452 8.81 14.07 2.47
CA ASP A 452 10.05 13.30 2.30
C ASP A 452 9.77 11.95 1.62
N SER A 453 8.63 11.34 1.93
CA SER A 453 8.14 10.13 1.28
C SER A 453 7.90 10.33 -0.22
N PHE A 454 7.18 11.37 -0.58
CA PHE A 454 6.94 11.71 -1.99
C PHE A 454 8.26 11.92 -2.75
N ARG A 455 9.20 12.62 -2.14
CA ARG A 455 10.51 12.88 -2.75
C ARG A 455 11.35 11.63 -2.93
N ALA A 456 11.32 10.73 -1.96
CA ALA A 456 12.10 9.49 -2.00
C ALA A 456 11.67 8.56 -3.13
N HIS A 457 10.40 8.63 -3.55
CA HIS A 457 9.81 7.77 -4.59
C HIS A 457 9.65 8.45 -5.95
N ALA A 458 10.00 9.73 -6.09
CA ALA A 458 9.99 10.41 -7.37
C ALA A 458 10.99 9.77 -8.35
N HIS A 459 10.57 9.53 -9.58
CA HIS A 459 11.42 8.95 -10.61
C HIS A 459 12.43 9.97 -11.15
N VAL A 460 13.45 9.49 -11.85
CA VAL A 460 14.45 10.36 -12.50
C VAL A 460 13.77 11.30 -13.49
N GLY A 461 13.92 12.61 -13.26
CA GLY A 461 13.31 13.68 -14.07
C GLY A 461 11.99 14.20 -13.54
N GLU A 462 11.48 13.65 -12.45
CA GLU A 462 10.33 14.16 -11.70
C GLU A 462 10.81 15.07 -10.54
N ASN A 463 10.02 16.08 -10.23
CA ASN A 463 10.23 16.96 -9.10
C ASN A 463 8.98 17.02 -8.24
N VAL A 464 9.16 16.95 -6.93
CA VAL A 464 8.09 17.15 -5.97
C VAL A 464 8.06 18.59 -5.53
N THR A 465 6.89 19.21 -5.63
CA THR A 465 6.61 20.57 -5.13
C THR A 465 5.58 20.45 -4.01
N LEU A 466 5.85 21.11 -2.91
CA LEU A 466 4.90 21.24 -1.80
C LEU A 466 4.33 22.66 -1.81
N ARG A 467 3.02 22.77 -1.67
CA ARG A 467 2.33 24.02 -1.42
C ARG A 467 1.56 23.93 -0.13
N VAL A 468 1.80 24.87 0.76
CA VAL A 468 0.99 25.06 1.96
C VAL A 468 0.46 26.48 1.94
N SER A 469 -0.85 26.65 2.10
CA SER A 469 -1.43 27.98 2.13
C SER A 469 -2.70 28.02 2.96
N GLY A 470 -2.84 29.04 3.80
CA GLY A 470 -4.01 29.23 4.60
C GLY A 470 -3.80 30.10 5.82
N ASP A 471 -4.82 30.19 6.63
CA ASP A 471 -4.83 30.86 7.92
C ASP A 471 -5.31 29.90 9.02
N SER A 472 -5.51 30.42 10.24
CA SER A 472 -6.00 29.65 11.38
C SER A 472 -7.35 28.97 11.16
N ASP A 473 -8.17 29.50 10.25
CA ASP A 473 -9.52 28.99 10.01
C ASP A 473 -9.56 27.96 8.89
N GLU A 474 -8.65 28.08 7.90
CA GLU A 474 -8.63 27.20 6.74
C GLU A 474 -7.22 27.12 6.13
N CYS A 475 -6.52 26.02 6.39
CA CYS A 475 -5.19 25.76 5.85
C CYS A 475 -5.16 24.43 5.11
N TYR A 476 -4.40 24.39 4.03
CA TYR A 476 -4.26 23.17 3.22
C TYR A 476 -2.81 22.97 2.78
N VAL A 477 -2.47 21.71 2.59
CA VAL A 477 -1.23 21.28 1.94
C VAL A 477 -1.53 20.53 0.67
N GLU A 478 -0.76 20.79 -0.37
CA GLU A 478 -0.83 20.10 -1.65
C GLU A 478 0.56 19.53 -2.00
N PHE A 479 0.63 18.24 -2.19
CA PHE A 479 1.81 17.52 -2.69
C PHE A 479 1.67 17.37 -4.20
N ILE A 480 2.63 17.85 -4.98
CA ILE A 480 2.55 17.90 -6.43
C ILE A 480 3.76 17.20 -7.03
N LEU A 481 3.51 16.16 -7.82
CA LEU A 481 4.53 15.50 -8.64
C LEU A 481 4.52 16.10 -10.04
N ASN A 482 5.66 16.66 -10.46
CA ASN A 482 5.82 17.28 -11.76
C ASN A 482 6.84 16.50 -12.60
N ASN A 483 6.52 16.24 -13.87
CA ASN A 483 7.47 15.77 -14.86
C ASN A 483 7.76 16.92 -15.83
N LYS A 484 9.00 17.45 -15.78
CA LYS A 484 9.42 18.66 -16.50
C LYS A 484 8.54 19.87 -16.15
N GLN A 485 7.45 20.11 -16.85
CA GLN A 485 6.54 21.25 -16.65
C GLN A 485 5.08 20.83 -16.51
N ASN A 486 4.79 19.53 -16.51
CA ASN A 486 3.43 19.02 -16.38
C ASN A 486 3.24 18.41 -15.00
N VAL A 487 2.10 18.71 -14.37
CA VAL A 487 1.65 17.97 -13.19
C VAL A 487 1.29 16.57 -13.64
N VAL A 488 1.93 15.58 -13.03
CA VAL A 488 1.64 14.17 -13.25
C VAL A 488 0.59 13.72 -12.24
N TYR A 489 0.74 14.20 -11.00
CA TYR A 489 -0.11 13.81 -9.89
C TYR A 489 -0.13 14.91 -8.82
N SER A 490 -1.26 15.09 -8.15
CA SER A 490 -1.36 15.95 -6.96
C SER A 490 -2.33 15.38 -5.93
N LEU A 491 -2.01 15.59 -4.66
CA LEU A 491 -2.81 15.18 -3.52
C LEU A 491 -2.92 16.33 -2.51
N SER A 492 -4.10 16.58 -1.98
CA SER A 492 -4.38 17.73 -1.11
C SER A 492 -5.01 17.30 0.21
N PHE A 493 -4.54 17.89 1.32
CA PHE A 493 -5.08 17.68 2.65
C PHE A 493 -5.46 19.02 3.31
N GLU A 494 -6.45 18.97 4.18
CA GLU A 494 -6.74 20.03 5.16
C GLU A 494 -5.78 19.90 6.35
N VAL A 495 -5.10 20.98 6.74
CA VAL A 495 -4.23 21.00 7.92
C VAL A 495 -5.08 21.30 9.15
N ILE A 496 -5.10 20.38 10.13
CA ILE A 496 -6.05 20.43 11.25
C ILE A 496 -5.55 21.14 12.52
N ASP A 497 -4.26 21.36 12.67
CA ASP A 497 -3.65 21.88 13.92
C ASP A 497 -2.58 22.94 13.63
N LEU A 498 -2.92 23.91 12.79
CA LEU A 498 -1.99 24.97 12.37
C LEU A 498 -1.43 25.76 13.56
N GLU A 499 -2.14 25.83 14.68
CA GLU A 499 -1.66 26.46 15.91
C GLU A 499 -0.41 25.78 16.50
N ASN A 500 -0.19 24.49 16.20
CA ASN A 500 1.02 23.76 16.57
C ASN A 500 2.16 23.97 15.57
N GLY A 501 1.89 24.70 14.49
CA GLY A 501 2.84 25.01 13.44
C GLY A 501 3.06 23.90 12.42
N ILE A 502 3.85 24.22 11.40
CA ILE A 502 4.21 23.31 10.32
C ILE A 502 5.69 22.95 10.47
N HIS A 503 6.00 21.66 10.46
CA HIS A 503 7.33 21.15 10.75
C HIS A 503 8.00 20.59 9.49
N PHE A 504 9.28 20.97 9.26
CA PHE A 504 10.10 20.47 8.18
C PHE A 504 11.51 20.15 8.65
N SER A 505 12.08 19.05 8.18
CA SER A 505 13.52 18.81 8.19
C SER A 505 14.18 19.33 6.91
N GLN A 506 13.45 19.25 5.80
CA GLN A 506 13.90 19.70 4.48
C GLN A 506 12.75 20.37 3.73
N ALA A 507 12.89 21.65 3.44
CA ALA A 507 11.99 22.38 2.55
C ALA A 507 12.71 22.59 1.19
N ASN A 508 12.36 21.78 0.20
CA ASN A 508 12.97 21.85 -1.14
C ASN A 508 11.89 21.98 -2.22
N ASN A 509 11.93 23.05 -3.00
CA ASN A 509 10.87 23.43 -3.94
C ASN A 509 9.50 23.60 -3.24
N CYS A 510 9.48 24.19 -2.06
CA CYS A 510 8.28 24.44 -1.29
C CYS A 510 7.76 25.86 -1.49
N TYR A 511 6.45 26.00 -1.52
CA TYR A 511 5.76 27.28 -1.39
C TYR A 511 4.87 27.22 -0.14
N ILE A 512 5.22 27.99 0.89
CA ILE A 512 4.54 28.01 2.17
C ILE A 512 4.08 29.44 2.43
N ASP A 513 2.79 29.68 2.56
CA ASP A 513 2.18 30.99 2.86
C ASP A 513 1.08 30.79 3.91
N VAL A 514 1.47 30.94 5.17
CA VAL A 514 0.60 30.64 6.32
C VAL A 514 0.66 31.74 7.36
N ASP A 515 -0.45 31.99 8.04
CA ASP A 515 -0.52 32.90 9.20
C ASP A 515 -0.04 32.20 10.50
N GLY A 516 0.57 31.02 10.41
CA GLY A 516 1.08 30.23 11.52
C GLY A 516 2.61 30.27 11.63
N ASP A 517 3.12 29.47 12.56
CA ASP A 517 4.55 29.27 12.78
C ASP A 517 5.07 28.13 11.93
N VAL A 518 6.32 28.26 11.44
CA VAL A 518 7.03 27.22 10.67
C VAL A 518 8.27 26.80 11.45
N TYR A 519 8.40 25.50 11.70
CA TYR A 519 9.50 24.88 12.42
C TYR A 519 10.45 24.20 11.41
N ILE A 520 11.72 24.51 11.53
CA ILE A 520 12.78 23.82 10.79
C ILE A 520 13.49 22.87 11.77
N ASP A 521 13.06 21.62 11.76
CA ASP A 521 13.48 20.59 12.70
C ASP A 521 14.59 19.69 12.13
N ASN A 522 15.40 19.13 13.02
CA ASN A 522 16.53 18.28 12.66
C ASN A 522 16.21 16.79 12.89
N TYR A 523 15.27 16.22 12.15
CA TYR A 523 14.94 14.80 12.28
C TYR A 523 16.06 13.86 11.78
N LYS A 524 16.80 14.29 10.73
CA LYS A 524 17.78 13.45 10.02
C LYS A 524 19.16 14.11 9.89
N GLY A 525 19.53 14.94 10.85
CA GLY A 525 20.81 15.64 10.88
C GLY A 525 20.70 17.10 10.46
N GLU A 526 21.16 17.47 9.25
CA GLU A 526 21.13 18.85 8.76
C GLU A 526 19.76 19.25 8.26
N ALA A 527 19.21 20.35 8.80
CA ALA A 527 18.00 20.95 8.27
C ALA A 527 18.34 21.77 6.99
N ARG A 528 17.48 21.68 5.97
CA ARG A 528 17.76 22.28 4.67
C ARG A 528 16.56 23.06 4.11
N ILE A 529 16.84 24.25 3.57
CA ILE A 529 15.86 25.04 2.81
C ILE A 529 16.47 25.32 1.42
N SER A 530 15.85 24.79 0.38
CA SER A 530 16.36 24.91 -1.00
C SER A 530 15.27 25.37 -1.95
N ASN A 531 15.57 26.39 -2.79
CA ASN A 531 14.68 26.87 -3.85
C ASN A 531 13.21 27.04 -3.40
N SER A 532 13.00 27.54 -2.18
CA SER A 532 11.69 27.57 -1.53
C SER A 532 11.28 29.01 -1.16
N GLU A 533 9.99 29.25 -1.17
CA GLU A 533 9.39 30.48 -0.65
C GLU A 533 8.61 30.16 0.61
N ILE A 534 8.95 30.83 1.71
CA ILE A 534 8.30 30.68 3.01
C ILE A 534 7.82 32.05 3.47
N ILE A 535 6.51 32.19 3.69
CA ILE A 535 5.87 33.35 4.28
C ILE A 535 5.13 32.84 5.51
N CYS A 536 5.51 33.29 6.70
CA CYS A 536 4.95 32.80 7.94
C CYS A 536 4.95 33.87 9.04
N ASN A 537 4.32 33.58 10.17
CA ASN A 537 4.38 34.44 11.33
C ASN A 537 5.76 34.35 12.00
N THR A 538 6.12 33.18 12.50
CA THR A 538 7.44 32.93 13.08
C THR A 538 8.12 31.79 12.36
N LEU A 539 9.40 31.97 12.01
CA LEU A 539 10.25 30.87 11.56
C LEU A 539 11.15 30.44 12.73
N LEU A 540 10.95 29.21 13.20
CA LEU A 540 11.65 28.64 14.35
C LEU A 540 12.73 27.64 13.85
N TRP A 541 13.95 27.84 14.31
CA TRP A 541 15.07 26.96 14.02
C TRP A 541 15.25 25.99 15.19
N ASN A 542 14.89 24.74 14.99
CA ASN A 542 15.11 23.65 15.93
C ASN A 542 16.19 22.69 15.40
N SER A 543 17.29 23.26 14.97
CA SER A 543 18.44 22.54 14.41
C SER A 543 19.74 23.26 14.71
N ASP A 544 20.80 22.52 15.01
CA ASP A 544 22.14 23.07 15.23
C ASP A 544 22.75 23.59 13.92
N ARG A 545 22.33 23.07 12.78
CA ARG A 545 22.79 23.46 11.46
C ARG A 545 21.63 23.58 10.47
N VAL A 546 21.56 24.73 9.81
CA VAL A 546 20.60 25.01 8.74
C VAL A 546 21.35 25.39 7.47
N LEU A 547 21.14 24.65 6.38
CA LEU A 547 21.66 24.94 5.07
C LEU A 547 20.58 25.64 4.24
N ILE A 548 20.88 26.87 3.76
CA ILE A 548 20.01 27.61 2.86
C ILE A 548 20.65 27.58 1.47
N GLU A 549 19.93 27.08 0.48
CA GLU A 549 20.43 26.88 -0.88
C GLU A 549 19.52 27.53 -1.93
N SER A 550 20.12 28.04 -2.98
CA SER A 550 19.38 28.53 -4.14
C SER A 550 20.18 28.39 -5.41
N PHE A 551 19.68 27.61 -6.34
CA PHE A 551 20.28 27.38 -7.65
C PHE A 551 19.33 27.81 -8.75
N SER A 552 19.86 28.58 -9.72
CA SER A 552 19.06 29.08 -10.86
C SER A 552 18.38 27.93 -11.63
N PRO A 553 17.10 28.04 -12.00
CA PRO A 553 16.24 29.23 -11.94
C PRO A 553 15.54 29.45 -10.60
N GLY A 554 15.79 28.63 -9.54
CA GLY A 554 15.13 28.70 -8.26
C GLY A 554 15.48 29.97 -7.46
N ILE A 555 14.60 30.34 -6.56
CA ILE A 555 14.74 31.44 -5.58
C ILE A 555 14.48 30.86 -4.20
N CYS A 556 15.29 31.23 -3.22
CA CYS A 556 15.01 30.99 -1.82
C CYS A 556 14.59 32.34 -1.18
N SER A 557 13.31 32.45 -0.85
CA SER A 557 12.71 33.66 -0.25
C SER A 557 12.07 33.30 1.06
N ILE A 558 12.50 33.92 2.16
CA ILE A 558 11.95 33.69 3.49
C ILE A 558 11.50 35.04 4.07
N ILE A 559 10.21 35.14 4.33
CA ILE A 559 9.57 36.33 4.90
C ILE A 559 8.83 35.89 6.16
N ALA A 560 9.30 36.35 7.31
CA ALA A 560 8.64 36.09 8.60
C ALA A 560 8.52 37.38 9.40
N ASN A 561 7.56 37.45 10.33
CA ASN A 561 7.54 38.54 11.30
C ASN A 561 8.72 38.42 12.26
N GLU A 562 9.07 37.18 12.65
CA GLU A 562 10.16 36.93 13.57
C GLU A 562 10.95 35.66 13.21
N PHE A 563 12.27 35.70 13.40
CA PHE A 563 13.13 34.51 13.45
C PHE A 563 13.42 34.17 14.90
N LYS A 564 13.24 32.88 15.26
CA LYS A 564 13.56 32.35 16.59
C LYS A 564 14.45 31.13 16.48
N SER A 565 15.46 31.06 17.35
CA SER A 565 16.27 29.85 17.51
C SER A 565 15.87 29.16 18.81
N ILE A 566 15.51 27.90 18.73
CA ILE A 566 15.26 27.05 19.93
C ILE A 566 16.59 26.57 20.50
N THR A 567 17.57 26.32 19.62
CA THR A 567 18.92 25.94 20.01
C THR A 567 19.78 27.19 20.26
N THR A 568 20.69 27.13 21.25
CA THR A 568 21.51 28.26 21.68
C THR A 568 22.52 28.76 20.62
N SER A 569 22.81 27.98 19.57
CA SER A 569 23.77 28.34 18.55
C SER A 569 23.48 27.63 17.20
N THR A 570 22.50 28.10 16.46
CA THR A 570 22.26 27.61 15.10
C THR A 570 23.34 28.08 14.16
N ARG A 571 24.00 27.16 13.44
CA ARG A 571 24.92 27.48 12.36
C ARG A 571 24.17 27.55 11.04
N PHE A 572 24.28 28.69 10.36
CA PHE A 572 23.75 28.88 9.01
C PHE A 572 24.87 28.72 7.99
N ASP A 573 24.67 27.82 7.04
CA ASP A 573 25.49 27.67 5.84
C ASP A 573 24.65 28.07 4.63
N LEU A 574 25.25 28.86 3.73
CA LEU A 574 24.58 29.37 2.53
C LEU A 574 25.30 28.85 1.29
N ASN A 575 24.53 28.27 0.38
CA ASN A 575 25.05 27.72 -0.87
C ASN A 575 24.15 28.18 -2.03
N PHE A 576 24.71 29.01 -2.95
CA PHE A 576 23.92 29.58 -4.04
C PHE A 576 24.84 29.93 -5.21
N ASP A 577 24.27 29.90 -6.42
CA ASP A 577 24.98 30.37 -7.65
C ASP A 577 24.90 31.88 -7.84
N LYS A 578 23.84 32.53 -7.37
CA LYS A 578 23.65 34.00 -7.42
C LYS A 578 23.09 34.54 -6.11
N ALA A 579 23.77 35.50 -5.52
CA ALA A 579 23.31 36.14 -4.25
C ALA A 579 21.89 36.75 -4.34
N ALA A 580 21.50 37.25 -5.53
CA ALA A 580 20.18 37.81 -5.76
C ALA A 580 19.01 36.78 -5.62
N ASN A 581 19.35 35.48 -5.67
CA ASN A 581 18.36 34.39 -5.54
C ASN A 581 18.04 34.05 -4.08
N VAL A 582 18.78 34.62 -3.11
CA VAL A 582 18.48 34.46 -1.67
C VAL A 582 17.95 35.78 -1.12
N ARG A 583 16.75 35.74 -0.58
CA ARG A 583 16.04 36.93 -0.07
C ARG A 583 15.44 36.62 1.30
N LEU A 584 15.85 37.33 2.33
CA LEU A 584 15.47 37.06 3.70
C LEU A 584 14.92 38.34 4.36
N PHE A 585 13.79 38.20 5.04
CA PHE A 585 13.20 39.29 5.83
C PHE A 585 12.66 38.75 7.17
N ALA A 586 13.00 39.45 8.25
CA ALA A 586 12.33 39.35 9.55
C ALA A 586 12.55 40.65 10.32
N ASN A 587 11.65 41.03 11.23
CA ASN A 587 11.80 42.22 12.05
C ASN A 587 13.10 42.20 12.87
N ASN A 588 13.49 40.99 13.34
CA ASN A 588 14.69 40.81 14.16
C ASN A 588 15.92 40.23 13.35
N ILE A 589 15.90 40.30 12.04
CA ILE A 589 16.98 39.74 11.19
C ILE A 589 18.37 40.31 11.55
N ASN A 590 18.42 41.52 12.12
CA ASN A 590 19.66 42.15 12.55
C ASN A 590 20.40 41.33 13.62
N SER A 591 19.73 40.45 14.34
CA SER A 591 20.32 39.53 15.31
C SER A 591 21.06 38.34 14.65
N TYR A 592 20.86 38.15 13.37
CA TYR A 592 21.42 37.03 12.59
C TYR A 592 22.45 37.55 11.57
N TYR A 593 23.64 37.88 12.03
CA TYR A 593 24.64 38.62 11.24
C TYR A 593 25.00 37.95 9.89
N LYS A 594 25.00 36.61 9.81
CA LYS A 594 25.26 35.89 8.56
C LYS A 594 24.14 36.05 7.53
N LEU A 595 22.93 36.31 7.97
CA LEU A 595 21.75 36.48 7.11
C LEU A 595 21.56 37.94 6.65
N LEU A 596 22.21 38.87 7.31
CA LEU A 596 22.08 40.33 7.00
C LEU A 596 22.43 40.68 5.55
N ALA A 597 23.40 40.02 4.97
CA ALA A 597 23.82 40.27 3.58
C ALA A 597 22.71 39.99 2.56
N TYR A 598 21.72 39.18 2.93
CA TYR A 598 20.59 38.76 2.10
C TYR A 598 19.28 39.40 2.51
N LYS A 599 19.35 40.38 3.43
CA LYS A 599 18.19 41.11 3.91
C LYS A 599 17.46 41.77 2.75
N MET A 600 16.22 41.37 2.55
CA MET A 600 15.31 42.09 1.67
C MET A 600 15.07 43.48 2.23
N LYS A 601 15.13 44.48 1.37
CA LYS A 601 14.52 45.78 1.69
C LYS A 601 13.01 45.52 1.78
N PRO A 602 12.32 46.08 2.83
CA PRO A 602 10.86 46.05 2.85
C PRO A 602 10.38 46.53 1.48
N VAL A 603 9.40 45.80 0.93
CA VAL A 603 8.77 46.23 -0.32
C VAL A 603 7.91 47.43 0.07
N ASP A 604 8.54 48.63 0.12
CA ASP A 604 7.81 49.88 0.26
C ASP A 604 6.82 49.97 -0.90
N GLU A 605 5.65 50.49 -0.65
CA GLU A 605 4.62 50.76 -1.66
C GLU A 605 5.08 51.65 -2.80
N ASN A 606 6.25 52.27 -2.67
CA ASN A 606 6.97 53.06 -3.67
C ASN A 606 8.10 52.30 -4.40
N CYS A 607 7.88 51.03 -4.70
CA CYS A 607 8.90 50.16 -5.24
C CYS A 607 9.50 50.64 -6.56
N GLU A 608 10.85 50.80 -6.59
CA GLU A 608 11.65 50.85 -7.84
C GLU A 608 11.47 49.60 -8.71
N ASN A 609 10.74 48.57 -8.28
CA ASN A 609 10.51 47.36 -9.02
C ASN A 609 9.05 46.85 -8.96
N GLU A 610 8.19 47.58 -9.69
CA GLU A 610 6.77 47.22 -9.89
C GLU A 610 6.57 45.78 -10.37
N PHE A 611 7.54 45.24 -11.09
CA PHE A 611 7.51 43.87 -11.57
C PHE A 611 7.55 42.84 -10.41
N ILE A 612 8.47 43.06 -9.44
CA ILE A 612 8.59 42.16 -8.29
C ILE A 612 7.31 42.19 -7.45
N PHE A 613 6.77 43.38 -7.21
CA PHE A 613 5.52 43.54 -6.48
C PHE A 613 4.37 42.82 -7.21
N PHE A 614 4.20 43.07 -8.51
CA PHE A 614 3.19 42.43 -9.32
C PHE A 614 3.29 40.90 -9.25
N THR A 615 4.49 40.36 -9.51
CA THR A 615 4.72 38.92 -9.53
C THR A 615 4.47 38.26 -8.18
N THR A 616 4.84 38.92 -7.09
CA THR A 616 4.55 38.42 -5.72
C THR A 616 3.06 38.31 -5.47
N VAL A 617 2.29 39.35 -5.78
CA VAL A 617 0.83 39.35 -5.57
C VAL A 617 0.14 38.31 -6.47
N VAL A 618 0.51 38.26 -7.76
CA VAL A 618 -0.08 37.29 -8.69
C VAL A 618 0.23 35.86 -8.25
N ARG A 619 1.45 35.57 -7.86
CA ARG A 619 1.84 34.24 -7.39
C ARG A 619 1.07 33.85 -6.14
N ARG A 620 0.91 34.72 -5.15
CA ARG A 620 0.09 34.46 -3.97
C ARG A 620 -1.35 34.13 -4.34
N ILE A 621 -1.98 34.91 -5.24
CA ILE A 621 -3.34 34.63 -5.71
C ILE A 621 -3.39 33.25 -6.39
N PHE A 622 -2.50 32.97 -7.33
CA PHE A 622 -2.50 31.75 -8.08
C PHE A 622 -2.17 30.50 -7.22
N SER A 623 -1.30 30.66 -6.25
CA SER A 623 -0.90 29.56 -5.35
C SER A 623 -1.96 29.19 -4.33
N CYS A 624 -2.87 30.10 -3.99
CA CYS A 624 -3.98 29.81 -3.08
C CYS A 624 -5.20 29.19 -3.78
N LEU A 625 -5.29 29.25 -5.13
CA LEU A 625 -6.35 28.62 -5.89
C LEU A 625 -6.16 27.08 -5.88
N ARG A 626 -7.26 26.33 -5.83
CA ARG A 626 -7.25 24.87 -5.71
C ARG A 626 -8.17 24.23 -6.72
N SER A 627 -7.77 23.08 -7.24
CA SER A 627 -8.65 22.21 -7.99
C SER A 627 -8.97 20.98 -7.13
N HIS A 628 -10.23 20.84 -6.74
CA HIS A 628 -10.73 19.57 -6.24
C HIS A 628 -11.08 18.72 -7.46
N SER A 629 -10.38 17.58 -7.67
CA SER A 629 -10.64 16.53 -8.66
C SER A 629 -11.41 16.98 -9.92
N LYS A 630 -10.73 17.49 -10.94
CA LYS A 630 -11.29 17.98 -12.24
C LYS A 630 -12.02 19.32 -12.22
N ASP A 631 -12.23 19.93 -11.10
CA ASP A 631 -12.86 21.25 -11.05
C ASP A 631 -11.86 22.35 -11.39
N THR A 632 -12.42 23.46 -11.85
CA THR A 632 -11.65 24.68 -12.12
C THR A 632 -11.00 25.17 -10.83
N PRO A 633 -9.68 25.47 -10.80
CA PRO A 633 -9.02 25.98 -9.60
C PRO A 633 -9.75 27.21 -9.05
N ALA A 634 -10.09 27.16 -7.77
CA ALA A 634 -10.93 28.18 -7.12
C ALA A 634 -10.46 28.47 -5.67
N ARG A 635 -10.88 29.63 -5.14
CA ARG A 635 -10.71 30.00 -3.73
C ARG A 635 -11.83 30.93 -3.27
N LYS A 636 -12.18 30.89 -1.97
CA LYS A 636 -13.17 31.81 -1.38
C LYS A 636 -12.76 33.27 -1.62
N MET A 637 -13.71 34.10 -2.03
CA MET A 637 -13.49 35.53 -2.31
C MET A 637 -12.97 36.25 -1.06
N ASP A 638 -13.55 35.93 0.08
CA ASP A 638 -13.18 36.54 1.37
C ASP A 638 -11.71 36.32 1.73
N PHE A 639 -11.17 35.11 1.45
CA PHE A 639 -9.76 34.81 1.66
C PHE A 639 -8.84 35.70 0.78
N ILE A 640 -9.12 35.77 -0.52
CA ILE A 640 -8.29 36.56 -1.43
C ILE A 640 -8.40 38.04 -1.11
N ASP A 641 -9.63 38.52 -0.90
CA ASP A 641 -9.89 39.97 -0.65
C ASP A 641 -9.28 40.45 0.68
N ASN A 642 -9.42 39.68 1.74
CA ASN A 642 -8.97 40.10 3.05
C ASN A 642 -7.52 39.76 3.38
N LYS A 643 -7.05 38.54 2.97
CA LYS A 643 -5.72 38.03 3.36
C LYS A 643 -4.64 38.35 2.34
N ILE A 644 -4.94 38.35 1.04
CA ILE A 644 -3.93 38.60 0.00
C ILE A 644 -3.95 40.06 -0.42
N ILE A 645 -5.12 40.58 -0.74
CA ILE A 645 -5.30 41.95 -1.24
C ILE A 645 -5.27 42.95 -0.10
N GLY A 646 -6.07 42.72 0.95
CA GLY A 646 -6.28 43.66 2.04
C GLY A 646 -6.83 44.98 1.54
N LYS A 647 -6.52 46.06 2.25
CA LYS A 647 -6.93 47.43 1.87
C LYS A 647 -5.84 48.17 1.06
N ILE A 648 -5.03 47.43 0.28
CA ILE A 648 -3.91 48.01 -0.46
C ILE A 648 -4.33 48.24 -1.90
N LYS A 649 -4.44 49.52 -2.28
CA LYS A 649 -4.94 49.95 -3.60
C LYS A 649 -4.16 49.36 -4.79
N SER A 650 -2.84 49.21 -4.67
CA SER A 650 -2.01 48.62 -5.71
C SER A 650 -2.27 47.11 -5.92
N LYS A 651 -2.60 46.38 -4.86
CA LYS A 651 -3.01 44.97 -4.95
C LYS A 651 -4.42 44.83 -5.53
N GLU A 652 -5.35 45.73 -5.14
CA GLU A 652 -6.70 45.81 -5.73
C GLU A 652 -6.64 46.01 -7.26
N MET A 653 -5.69 46.82 -7.73
CA MET A 653 -5.48 47.04 -9.16
C MET A 653 -5.06 45.75 -9.89
N ILE A 654 -4.22 44.92 -9.25
CA ILE A 654 -3.78 43.64 -9.82
C ILE A 654 -4.94 42.65 -9.88
N LEU A 655 -5.72 42.52 -8.80
CA LEU A 655 -6.92 41.68 -8.79
C LEU A 655 -7.94 42.13 -9.84
N THR A 656 -8.19 43.42 -9.93
CA THR A 656 -9.07 44.03 -10.94
C THR A 656 -8.59 43.73 -12.36
N PHE A 657 -7.27 43.77 -12.58
CA PHE A 657 -6.69 43.38 -13.87
C PHE A 657 -6.98 41.92 -14.19
N LEU A 658 -6.73 40.99 -13.26
CA LEU A 658 -6.97 39.56 -13.49
C LEU A 658 -8.44 39.25 -13.81
N LEU A 659 -9.37 39.95 -13.15
CA LEU A 659 -10.81 39.84 -13.39
C LEU A 659 -11.19 40.43 -14.77
N ASN A 660 -10.70 41.63 -15.09
CA ASN A 660 -11.01 42.29 -16.36
C ASN A 660 -10.39 41.57 -17.58
N ALA A 661 -9.22 40.96 -17.40
CA ALA A 661 -8.60 40.11 -18.41
C ALA A 661 -9.31 38.76 -18.59
N GLY A 662 -10.26 38.44 -17.72
CA GLY A 662 -10.98 37.17 -17.72
C GLY A 662 -10.13 35.97 -17.31
N ILE A 663 -8.97 36.21 -16.69
CA ILE A 663 -8.07 35.20 -16.15
C ILE A 663 -8.67 34.61 -14.87
N LEU A 664 -9.22 35.48 -14.02
CA LEU A 664 -10.10 35.11 -12.91
C LEU A 664 -11.54 35.50 -13.25
N TYR A 665 -12.51 34.76 -12.74
CA TYR A 665 -13.92 35.12 -12.77
C TYR A 665 -14.58 34.79 -11.43
N THR A 666 -15.68 35.49 -11.12
CA THR A 666 -16.42 35.33 -9.87
C THR A 666 -17.55 34.34 -10.06
N ASP A 667 -17.63 33.36 -9.20
CA ASP A 667 -18.82 32.55 -8.99
C ASP A 667 -19.55 33.08 -7.75
N ARG A 668 -20.66 33.82 -7.99
CA ARG A 668 -21.43 34.46 -6.93
C ARG A 668 -22.33 33.49 -6.16
N GLN A 669 -22.59 32.29 -6.70
CA GLN A 669 -23.38 31.28 -5.99
C GLN A 669 -22.58 30.69 -4.85
N ASP A 670 -21.31 30.41 -5.11
CA ASP A 670 -20.39 29.77 -4.14
C ASP A 670 -19.41 30.76 -3.48
N TRP A 671 -19.51 32.06 -3.81
CA TRP A 671 -18.60 33.11 -3.29
C TRP A 671 -17.12 32.80 -3.56
N LEU A 672 -16.82 32.31 -4.79
CA LEU A 672 -15.49 31.90 -5.20
C LEU A 672 -14.91 32.79 -6.31
N TYR A 673 -13.58 33.01 -6.26
CA TYR A 673 -12.80 33.33 -7.44
C TYR A 673 -12.38 32.02 -8.10
N LYS A 674 -12.63 31.89 -9.40
CA LYS A 674 -12.28 30.71 -10.21
C LYS A 674 -11.29 31.10 -11.31
N LEU A 675 -10.30 30.24 -11.58
CA LEU A 675 -9.29 30.44 -12.61
C LEU A 675 -9.84 29.99 -13.98
N ASN A 676 -9.74 30.85 -14.97
CA ASN A 676 -10.05 30.49 -16.36
C ASN A 676 -8.78 29.95 -17.05
N THR A 677 -8.57 28.65 -16.93
CA THR A 677 -7.40 27.99 -17.52
C THR A 677 -7.33 28.11 -19.05
N ASN A 678 -8.49 28.16 -19.74
CA ASN A 678 -8.53 28.36 -21.18
C ASN A 678 -8.05 29.74 -21.57
N LYS A 679 -8.48 30.79 -20.83
CA LYS A 679 -8.06 32.16 -21.07
C LYS A 679 -6.59 32.37 -20.80
N LEU A 680 -6.07 31.73 -19.78
CA LEU A 680 -4.65 31.71 -19.48
C LEU A 680 -3.85 31.02 -20.61
N GLY A 681 -4.37 29.90 -21.13
CA GLY A 681 -3.78 29.14 -22.23
C GLY A 681 -3.74 29.90 -23.56
N GLU A 682 -4.72 30.79 -23.85
CA GLU A 682 -4.71 31.68 -25.02
C GLU A 682 -3.44 32.55 -25.05
N SER A 683 -2.92 32.91 -23.87
CA SER A 683 -1.67 33.68 -23.74
C SER A 683 -0.43 32.78 -23.69
N SER A 684 -0.55 31.49 -23.95
CA SER A 684 0.52 30.50 -23.80
C SER A 684 1.10 30.45 -22.38
N ILE A 685 0.25 30.68 -21.39
CA ILE A 685 0.64 30.68 -19.96
C ILE A 685 -0.09 29.50 -19.30
N ARG A 686 0.63 28.75 -18.49
CA ARG A 686 0.04 27.67 -17.68
C ARG A 686 -0.01 28.10 -16.21
N TRP A 687 -1.05 27.68 -15.49
CA TRP A 687 -1.19 27.95 -14.06
C TRP A 687 0.06 27.57 -13.26
N ASN A 688 0.59 26.37 -13.48
CA ASN A 688 1.78 25.89 -12.79
C ASN A 688 3.03 26.72 -13.10
N ASN A 689 3.16 27.26 -14.30
CA ASN A 689 4.29 28.11 -14.65
C ASN A 689 4.29 29.40 -13.80
N VAL A 690 3.10 29.97 -13.60
CA VAL A 690 2.93 31.18 -12.75
C VAL A 690 3.22 30.86 -11.29
N THR A 691 2.64 29.79 -10.77
CA THR A 691 2.83 29.39 -9.37
C THR A 691 4.29 28.99 -9.07
N ASN A 692 4.97 28.35 -10.01
CA ASN A 692 6.38 27.98 -9.90
C ASN A 692 7.34 29.16 -10.14
N GLY A 693 6.81 30.35 -10.44
CA GLY A 693 7.63 31.54 -10.62
C GLY A 693 8.39 31.61 -11.95
N GLU A 694 7.86 30.94 -13.01
CA GLU A 694 8.49 31.00 -14.33
C GLU A 694 8.52 32.43 -14.87
N LEU A 695 9.73 32.92 -15.07
CA LEU A 695 9.97 34.33 -15.41
C LEU A 695 9.29 34.75 -16.73
N GLU A 696 9.25 33.87 -17.73
CA GLU A 696 8.61 34.17 -19.02
C GLU A 696 7.10 34.35 -18.89
N SER A 697 6.43 33.44 -18.18
CA SER A 697 4.99 33.52 -17.93
C SER A 697 4.61 34.74 -17.09
N LEU A 698 5.39 35.03 -16.05
CA LEU A 698 5.19 36.21 -15.21
C LEU A 698 5.44 37.52 -15.98
N THR A 699 6.44 37.54 -16.85
CA THR A 699 6.73 38.71 -17.69
C THR A 699 5.59 38.96 -18.70
N LYS A 700 5.04 37.94 -19.30
CA LYS A 700 3.88 38.08 -20.19
C LYS A 700 2.66 38.65 -19.47
N LEU A 701 2.36 38.17 -18.25
CA LEU A 701 1.28 38.73 -17.44
C LEU A 701 1.53 40.18 -17.04
N TYR A 702 2.74 40.51 -16.63
CA TYR A 702 3.10 41.87 -16.27
C TYR A 702 3.01 42.85 -17.44
N ASN A 703 3.51 42.46 -18.61
CA ASN A 703 3.41 43.28 -19.81
C ASN A 703 1.94 43.54 -20.18
N SER A 704 1.06 42.55 -20.02
CA SER A 704 -0.36 42.71 -20.22
C SER A 704 -1.00 43.65 -19.17
N PHE A 705 -0.58 43.56 -17.93
CA PHE A 705 -0.99 44.46 -16.86
C PHE A 705 -0.60 45.91 -17.15
N VAL A 706 0.67 46.15 -17.50
CA VAL A 706 1.18 47.48 -17.83
C VAL A 706 0.48 48.08 -19.05
N ALA A 707 0.24 47.27 -20.09
CA ALA A 707 -0.47 47.72 -21.29
C ALA A 707 -1.89 48.21 -20.96
N ILE A 708 -2.64 47.48 -20.09
CA ILE A 708 -4.00 47.85 -19.71
C ILE A 708 -4.01 49.04 -18.75
N THR A 709 -3.06 49.14 -17.83
CA THR A 709 -3.05 50.20 -16.82
C THR A 709 -2.55 51.54 -17.40
N LYS A 710 -1.60 51.51 -18.35
CA LYS A 710 -1.12 52.73 -19.02
C LYS A 710 -2.10 53.34 -20.03
N ILE A 711 -3.10 52.59 -20.50
CA ILE A 711 -4.16 53.12 -21.37
C ILE A 711 -5.22 53.91 -20.55
N LYS A 712 -5.23 53.75 -19.21
CA LYS A 712 -6.17 54.45 -18.32
C LYS A 712 -5.60 55.69 -17.62
N VAL A 713 -4.36 56.08 -17.88
CA VAL A 713 -3.72 57.33 -17.51
C VAL A 713 -3.57 58.21 -18.76
#